data_8a95a05dbdaab11f8a2631dfb6df652e
#
_entry.id   8a95a05dbdaab11f8a2631dfb6df652e
#
_cell.length_a   1.000
_cell.length_b   1.000
_cell.length_c   1.000
_cell.angle_alpha   90.00
_cell.angle_beta   90.00
_cell.angle_gamma   90.00
#
_symmetry.space_group_name_H-M   'P 1'
#
loop_
_entity.id
_entity.type
_entity.pdbx_description
1 polymer ?
#
loop_
_entity_poly.entity_id
_entity_poly.type
_entity_poly.pdbx_seq_one_letter_code
_entity_poly.pdbx_strand_id
1 'polypeptide(L)'
;MAKAKTALVIVESPAKARTIEKYLGSDYKVVASMGHLRDLPKSTMGVDIEGGFEPQYIPVKGKEDVIKDLRERAEKASMVYLATDPDREGEAIAWHLKELLGLPDGKACRVTFNEITKRVVTESIAAPRDIDIDLVDAQQARRILDRIVGYELSPLLWKKIRRGLSAGRVQSVATRMVVDREKEIRAFVPEEYWLLDAVLRSGEGEFTARYFGTAEGKAELHSEEETDAVIAAVTGQEFKIESVKRGKKQRSPSPPFITSTLQQEASRRLGMTPRRTMSIAQQLYEGVDITGLGTVGLITYMRTDSLRLSDDAVAAARSFISAHYGASYCPPEPRRYKTKAGAQDAHEAIRPTNAALAPEQVRKDLTKEQYMLYRLVWGRFMACQMSNAVYDNVVVDAACAGHIFRANYSELVFPGYTAVYDDEREDEGGQLARKPLPELKEGDSASAKKLTKEQKFTQPPSRYTEATLIRAMEEKGIGRPSTYAPTITTILSHEYVVKEGKYLRPTSLGEVVTGLMEERFPDIVDLKFTARMEDGLDDIEKGEKSWKEYLSDFYGGFETELKSAEKAMEGQRIKVPDEVSEEICPNCGRKLVYKSGRFGRFLACPGFPECSFTMPIVVEMPGKCPACGGRLLKRTSKNGYTYYACERGRDCPWRGTSSDGREIIGFMTWDVPTKDNCPECGQTMFRRSGRGRSKSFCINEKCPMFVPEDKRGYKKKPAAKSDEAAQEGEAAEAQPAEDKPAEKKTAARKTAAKKPAAKKTTAKKTAAKKTEAEE
;
A
#
# COMPACT_ATOMS: atom_id res chain seq x y z
N MET A 1 2.46 -29.57 47.57
CA MET A 1 3.18 -28.42 46.96
C MET A 1 2.17 -27.62 46.17
N ALA A 2 1.93 -26.36 46.52
CA ALA A 2 1.07 -25.46 45.71
C ALA A 2 1.72 -25.32 44.31
N LYS A 3 0.97 -25.63 43.24
CA LYS A 3 1.42 -25.37 41.88
C LYS A 3 1.87 -23.92 41.78
N ALA A 4 3.11 -23.67 41.38
CA ALA A 4 3.59 -22.32 41.11
C ALA A 4 2.61 -21.66 40.13
N LYS A 5 2.15 -20.43 40.45
CA LYS A 5 1.22 -19.72 39.58
C LYS A 5 1.96 -19.38 38.27
N THR A 6 1.41 -19.83 37.15
CA THR A 6 1.94 -19.58 35.81
C THR A 6 1.82 -18.07 35.47
N ALA A 7 2.83 -17.49 34.85
CA ALA A 7 2.76 -16.12 34.36
C ALA A 7 1.92 -16.03 33.06
N LEU A 8 1.23 -14.92 32.87
CA LEU A 8 0.43 -14.65 31.67
C LEU A 8 1.16 -13.66 30.76
N VAL A 9 1.29 -13.99 29.49
CA VAL A 9 1.83 -13.09 28.46
C VAL A 9 0.69 -12.75 27.47
N ILE A 10 0.35 -11.47 27.32
CA ILE A 10 -0.69 -11.02 26.41
C ILE A 10 -0.04 -10.33 25.22
N VAL A 11 -0.34 -10.83 24.02
CA VAL A 11 0.13 -10.30 22.73
C VAL A 11 -1.05 -9.90 21.85
N GLU A 12 -0.82 -9.26 20.70
CA GLU A 12 -1.90 -8.76 19.83
C GLU A 12 -2.52 -9.84 18.96
N SER A 13 -1.72 -10.80 18.49
CA SER A 13 -2.16 -11.76 17.46
C SER A 13 -1.93 -13.22 17.89
N PRO A 14 -2.78 -14.15 17.41
CA PRO A 14 -2.60 -15.57 17.66
C PRO A 14 -1.33 -16.16 17.03
N ALA A 15 -0.80 -15.55 15.96
CA ALA A 15 0.44 -15.99 15.34
C ALA A 15 1.62 -15.70 16.26
N LYS A 16 1.70 -14.45 16.76
CA LYS A 16 2.69 -14.00 17.75
C LYS A 16 2.62 -14.85 19.03
N ALA A 17 1.40 -15.16 19.52
CA ALA A 17 1.22 -15.99 20.70
C ALA A 17 1.84 -17.39 20.53
N ARG A 18 1.57 -18.05 19.41
CA ARG A 18 2.12 -19.39 19.13
C ARG A 18 3.64 -19.42 19.05
N THR A 19 4.24 -18.39 18.46
CA THR A 19 5.69 -18.28 18.33
C THR A 19 6.35 -18.09 19.70
N ILE A 20 5.85 -17.15 20.50
CA ILE A 20 6.40 -16.78 21.79
C ILE A 20 6.21 -17.91 22.83
N GLU A 21 5.03 -18.57 22.84
CA GLU A 21 4.74 -19.68 23.77
C GLU A 21 5.76 -20.82 23.62
N LYS A 22 6.18 -21.12 22.38
CA LYS A 22 7.23 -22.13 22.13
C LYS A 22 8.60 -21.77 22.71
N TYR A 23 8.90 -20.47 22.82
CA TYR A 23 10.19 -20.00 23.34
C TYR A 23 10.23 -19.95 24.86
N LEU A 24 9.11 -19.63 25.52
CA LEU A 24 9.04 -19.38 26.94
C LEU A 24 8.79 -20.67 27.79
N GLY A 25 8.21 -21.72 27.17
CA GLY A 25 7.96 -22.98 27.89
C GLY A 25 6.74 -22.96 28.83
N SER A 26 6.65 -23.93 29.73
CA SER A 26 5.45 -24.24 30.54
C SER A 26 5.14 -23.23 31.67
N ASP A 27 6.10 -22.41 32.07
CA ASP A 27 5.95 -21.45 33.17
C ASP A 27 5.19 -20.20 32.74
N TYR A 28 4.97 -20.07 31.45
CA TYR A 28 4.24 -18.95 30.81
C TYR A 28 3.09 -19.44 30.01
N LYS A 29 1.94 -18.76 30.14
CA LYS A 29 0.80 -18.95 29.25
C LYS A 29 0.67 -17.72 28.33
N VAL A 30 0.77 -17.95 27.02
CA VAL A 30 0.70 -16.87 26.04
C VAL A 30 -0.69 -16.85 25.40
N VAL A 31 -1.33 -15.66 25.36
CA VAL A 31 -2.67 -15.46 24.80
C VAL A 31 -2.71 -14.21 23.93
N ALA A 32 -3.69 -14.14 23.01
CA ALA A 32 -3.85 -13.02 22.12
C ALA A 32 -5.05 -12.16 22.50
N SER A 33 -4.89 -10.82 22.52
CA SER A 33 -5.97 -9.84 22.69
C SER A 33 -6.78 -9.68 21.42
N MET A 34 -6.28 -10.15 20.27
CA MET A 34 -6.92 -9.95 18.97
C MET A 34 -7.03 -8.48 18.56
N GLY A 35 -6.03 -7.66 18.90
CA GLY A 35 -5.96 -6.22 18.68
C GLY A 35 -6.59 -5.42 19.84
N HIS A 36 -7.08 -4.21 19.55
CA HIS A 36 -7.71 -3.34 20.55
C HIS A 36 -8.96 -3.96 21.16
N LEU A 37 -9.09 -3.84 22.48
CA LEU A 37 -10.27 -4.27 23.25
C LEU A 37 -11.12 -3.11 23.74
N ARG A 38 -10.60 -1.88 23.74
CA ARG A 38 -11.25 -0.63 24.14
C ARG A 38 -11.00 0.43 23.08
N ASP A 39 -12.02 1.21 22.72
CA ASP A 39 -11.91 2.30 21.73
C ASP A 39 -12.99 3.36 22.02
N LEU A 40 -12.90 4.52 21.35
CA LEU A 40 -13.94 5.54 21.37
C LEU A 40 -15.24 5.00 20.74
N PRO A 41 -16.43 5.44 21.23
CA PRO A 41 -17.72 5.05 20.67
C PRO A 41 -17.80 5.32 19.17
N LYS A 42 -18.43 4.41 18.40
CA LYS A 42 -18.54 4.59 16.93
C LYS A 42 -19.64 5.57 16.52
N SER A 43 -20.63 5.83 17.37
CA SER A 43 -21.83 6.61 17.03
C SER A 43 -21.84 8.03 17.60
N THR A 44 -20.91 8.35 18.49
CA THR A 44 -20.79 9.67 19.13
C THR A 44 -19.37 10.17 19.05
N MET A 45 -19.14 11.44 19.34
CA MET A 45 -17.79 12.04 19.43
C MET A 45 -16.93 11.25 20.41
N GLY A 46 -17.45 10.97 21.61
CA GLY A 46 -16.76 10.20 22.64
C GLY A 46 -15.52 10.90 23.21
N VAL A 47 -15.44 12.20 23.06
CA VAL A 47 -14.41 13.08 23.62
C VAL A 47 -15.11 14.27 24.25
N ASP A 48 -14.79 14.56 25.50
CA ASP A 48 -15.27 15.75 26.22
C ASP A 48 -14.32 16.91 25.95
N ILE A 49 -14.67 17.72 24.94
CA ILE A 49 -13.82 18.83 24.48
C ILE A 49 -13.75 19.93 25.55
N GLU A 50 -14.89 20.31 26.16
CA GLU A 50 -14.98 21.35 27.20
C GLU A 50 -14.30 20.90 28.49
N GLY A 51 -14.37 19.61 28.83
CA GLY A 51 -13.70 18.99 29.97
C GLY A 51 -12.22 18.65 29.77
N GLY A 52 -11.55 19.27 28.78
CA GLY A 52 -10.10 19.08 28.55
C GLY A 52 -9.75 17.86 27.70
N PHE A 53 -10.58 17.56 26.72
CA PHE A 53 -10.40 16.50 25.71
C PHE A 53 -10.43 15.07 26.28
N GLU A 54 -11.06 14.85 27.43
CA GLU A 54 -11.10 13.54 28.06
C GLU A 54 -11.82 12.50 27.18
N PRO A 55 -11.15 11.37 26.83
CA PRO A 55 -11.72 10.35 25.96
C PRO A 55 -12.62 9.38 26.73
N GLN A 56 -13.80 9.12 26.22
CA GLN A 56 -14.75 8.15 26.77
C GLN A 56 -14.55 6.78 26.13
N TYR A 57 -13.54 6.04 26.58
CA TYR A 57 -13.28 4.72 26.06
C TYR A 57 -14.30 3.68 26.53
N ILE A 58 -14.80 2.89 25.59
CA ILE A 58 -15.71 1.77 25.83
C ILE A 58 -15.14 0.46 25.31
N PRO A 59 -15.54 -0.70 25.86
CA PRO A 59 -15.19 -2.00 25.30
C PRO A 59 -15.66 -2.12 23.86
N VAL A 60 -14.82 -2.70 22.98
CA VAL A 60 -15.15 -2.93 21.58
C VAL A 60 -16.20 -4.02 21.49
N LYS A 61 -17.35 -3.71 20.86
CA LYS A 61 -18.46 -4.64 20.64
C LYS A 61 -18.01 -5.92 19.92
N GLY A 62 -18.39 -7.09 20.46
CA GLY A 62 -18.03 -8.41 19.95
C GLY A 62 -16.67 -8.92 20.46
N LYS A 63 -16.12 -8.27 21.48
CA LYS A 63 -14.90 -8.69 22.19
C LYS A 63 -15.15 -9.14 23.64
N GLU A 64 -16.40 -9.22 24.03
CA GLU A 64 -16.83 -9.51 25.41
C GLU A 64 -16.26 -10.85 25.91
N ASP A 65 -16.29 -11.89 25.08
CA ASP A 65 -15.76 -13.22 25.42
C ASP A 65 -14.23 -13.20 25.59
N VAL A 66 -13.52 -12.47 24.73
CA VAL A 66 -12.05 -12.31 24.83
C VAL A 66 -11.69 -11.57 26.11
N ILE A 67 -12.42 -10.50 26.43
CA ILE A 67 -12.19 -9.71 27.65
C ILE A 67 -12.41 -10.57 28.89
N LYS A 68 -13.48 -11.38 28.90
CA LYS A 68 -13.79 -12.29 29.99
C LYS A 68 -12.69 -13.35 30.18
N ASP A 69 -12.28 -14.02 29.10
CA ASP A 69 -11.20 -15.04 29.14
C ASP A 69 -9.88 -14.44 29.65
N LEU A 70 -9.52 -13.25 29.15
CA LEU A 70 -8.30 -12.55 29.60
C LEU A 70 -8.36 -12.19 31.07
N ARG A 71 -9.51 -11.71 31.58
CA ARG A 71 -9.69 -11.35 32.99
C ARG A 71 -9.56 -12.56 33.90
N GLU A 72 -10.23 -13.68 33.58
CA GLU A 72 -10.15 -14.90 34.33
C GLU A 72 -8.72 -15.47 34.40
N ARG A 73 -7.96 -15.34 33.32
CA ARG A 73 -6.54 -15.77 33.26
C ARG A 73 -5.64 -14.83 34.05
N ALA A 74 -5.85 -13.52 33.94
CA ALA A 74 -5.06 -12.51 34.63
C ALA A 74 -5.23 -12.59 36.16
N GLU A 75 -6.44 -12.90 36.64
CA GLU A 75 -6.68 -13.13 38.09
C GLU A 75 -5.89 -14.30 38.63
N LYS A 76 -5.76 -15.41 37.85
CA LYS A 76 -5.06 -16.63 38.22
C LYS A 76 -3.56 -16.54 38.07
N ALA A 77 -3.06 -15.63 37.24
CA ALA A 77 -1.64 -15.47 36.92
C ALA A 77 -0.85 -14.89 38.12
N SER A 78 0.44 -15.28 38.23
CA SER A 78 1.36 -14.63 39.15
C SER A 78 1.73 -13.21 38.70
N MET A 79 2.00 -13.03 37.43
CA MET A 79 2.39 -11.78 36.78
C MET A 79 1.75 -11.73 35.39
N VAL A 80 1.44 -10.55 34.89
CA VAL A 80 0.91 -10.31 33.54
C VAL A 80 1.92 -9.48 32.74
N TYR A 81 2.47 -10.08 31.67
CA TYR A 81 3.35 -9.41 30.73
C TYR A 81 2.55 -8.90 29.54
N LEU A 82 2.56 -7.59 29.32
CA LEU A 82 1.90 -6.93 28.19
C LEU A 82 2.89 -6.81 27.05
N ALA A 83 2.86 -7.80 26.14
CA ALA A 83 3.87 -8.02 25.10
C ALA A 83 3.38 -7.63 23.69
N THR A 84 2.73 -6.47 23.60
CA THR A 84 2.27 -5.84 22.35
C THR A 84 3.43 -5.25 21.55
N ASP A 85 3.18 -4.85 20.27
CA ASP A 85 4.22 -4.34 19.38
C ASP A 85 4.98 -3.13 19.98
N PRO A 86 6.22 -2.85 19.53
CA PRO A 86 7.07 -1.82 20.14
C PRO A 86 6.75 -0.40 19.67
N ASP A 87 5.60 -0.13 19.04
CA ASP A 87 5.18 1.20 18.63
C ASP A 87 4.15 1.82 19.59
N ARG A 88 3.82 3.11 19.39
CA ARG A 88 2.82 3.84 20.22
C ARG A 88 1.45 3.18 20.22
N GLU A 89 1.07 2.47 19.15
CA GLU A 89 -0.19 1.72 19.07
C GLU A 89 -0.17 0.52 20.01
N GLY A 90 0.96 -0.23 20.03
CA GLY A 90 1.15 -1.35 20.96
C GLY A 90 1.22 -0.90 22.42
N GLU A 91 1.81 0.28 22.70
CA GLU A 91 1.85 0.85 24.04
C GLU A 91 0.44 1.21 24.53
N ALA A 92 -0.38 1.84 23.68
CA ALA A 92 -1.77 2.14 24.00
C ALA A 92 -2.61 0.87 24.20
N ILE A 93 -2.39 -0.18 23.40
CA ILE A 93 -3.05 -1.48 23.61
C ILE A 93 -2.68 -2.05 24.98
N ALA A 94 -1.41 -1.99 25.39
CA ALA A 94 -0.94 -2.45 26.69
C ALA A 94 -1.61 -1.67 27.83
N TRP A 95 -1.66 -0.35 27.73
CA TRP A 95 -2.34 0.51 28.68
C TRP A 95 -3.86 0.19 28.76
N HIS A 96 -4.53 0.08 27.60
CA HIS A 96 -5.93 -0.30 27.56
C HIS A 96 -6.22 -1.67 28.19
N LEU A 97 -5.30 -2.63 28.03
CA LEU A 97 -5.39 -3.94 28.69
C LEU A 97 -5.26 -3.82 30.19
N LYS A 98 -4.27 -3.06 30.70
CA LYS A 98 -4.09 -2.83 32.16
C LYS A 98 -5.36 -2.28 32.78
N GLU A 99 -5.91 -1.21 32.18
CA GLU A 99 -7.14 -0.56 32.64
C GLU A 99 -8.38 -1.47 32.58
N LEU A 100 -8.60 -2.11 31.41
CA LEU A 100 -9.80 -2.93 31.16
C LEU A 100 -9.85 -4.19 32.04
N LEU A 101 -8.68 -4.77 32.35
CA LEU A 101 -8.57 -5.96 33.20
C LEU A 101 -8.47 -5.61 34.70
N GLY A 102 -8.37 -4.32 35.04
CA GLY A 102 -8.24 -3.85 36.42
C GLY A 102 -6.98 -4.37 37.11
N LEU A 103 -5.83 -4.37 36.39
CA LEU A 103 -4.57 -4.91 36.93
C LEU A 103 -3.94 -3.90 37.90
N PRO A 104 -3.72 -4.27 39.17
CA PRO A 104 -3.08 -3.38 40.10
C PRO A 104 -1.60 -3.17 39.78
N ASP A 105 -1.03 -2.08 40.26
CA ASP A 105 0.40 -1.80 40.13
C ASP A 105 1.25 -2.94 40.68
N GLY A 106 2.35 -3.24 40.00
CA GLY A 106 3.23 -4.35 40.33
C GLY A 106 2.73 -5.73 39.84
N LYS A 107 1.51 -5.87 39.34
CA LYS A 107 1.00 -7.12 38.76
C LYS A 107 1.14 -7.17 37.24
N ALA A 108 1.26 -6.04 36.56
CA ALA A 108 1.43 -5.93 35.13
C ALA A 108 2.75 -5.24 34.79
N CYS A 109 3.44 -5.71 33.78
CA CYS A 109 4.63 -5.09 33.24
C CYS A 109 4.63 -5.14 31.71
N ARG A 110 5.36 -4.24 31.10
CA ARG A 110 5.48 -4.06 29.64
C ARG A 110 6.72 -4.78 29.11
N VAL A 111 6.57 -5.48 28.00
CA VAL A 111 7.67 -6.14 27.27
C VAL A 111 7.55 -5.85 25.79
N THR A 112 8.65 -5.52 25.13
CA THR A 112 8.69 -5.21 23.69
C THR A 112 9.73 -6.07 22.98
N PHE A 113 9.47 -6.38 21.70
CA PHE A 113 10.36 -7.19 20.88
C PHE A 113 10.59 -6.51 19.53
N ASN A 114 11.82 -6.08 19.26
CA ASN A 114 12.23 -5.60 17.94
C ASN A 114 12.32 -6.75 16.91
N GLU A 115 12.53 -7.98 17.38
CA GLU A 115 12.48 -9.21 16.60
C GLU A 115 11.94 -10.37 17.47
N ILE A 116 11.22 -11.30 16.86
CA ILE A 116 10.67 -12.45 17.57
C ILE A 116 11.60 -13.66 17.38
N THR A 117 12.71 -13.62 18.14
CA THR A 117 13.68 -14.73 18.27
C THR A 117 13.68 -15.25 19.69
N LYS A 118 14.11 -16.51 19.89
CA LYS A 118 14.16 -17.09 21.25
C LYS A 118 15.02 -16.25 22.20
N ARG A 119 16.18 -15.79 21.73
CA ARG A 119 17.11 -14.96 22.52
C ARG A 119 16.43 -13.66 22.98
N VAL A 120 15.93 -12.86 22.04
CA VAL A 120 15.35 -11.55 22.35
C VAL A 120 14.10 -11.69 23.22
N VAL A 121 13.23 -12.67 22.95
CA VAL A 121 12.03 -12.91 23.76
C VAL A 121 12.41 -13.27 25.20
N THR A 122 13.41 -14.13 25.40
CA THR A 122 13.85 -14.54 26.76
C THR A 122 14.49 -13.36 27.48
N GLU A 123 15.38 -12.62 26.84
CA GLU A 123 16.04 -11.43 27.38
C GLU A 123 15.05 -10.35 27.80
N SER A 124 14.06 -10.05 26.91
CA SER A 124 13.05 -9.03 27.19
C SER A 124 12.09 -9.41 28.33
N ILE A 125 11.71 -10.67 28.44
CA ILE A 125 10.89 -11.15 29.58
C ILE A 125 11.66 -11.05 30.90
N ALA A 126 12.98 -11.23 30.89
CA ALA A 126 13.83 -11.09 32.08
C ALA A 126 14.05 -9.63 32.51
N ALA A 127 13.85 -8.66 31.60
CA ALA A 127 14.02 -7.23 31.83
C ALA A 127 12.77 -6.43 31.44
N PRO A 128 11.63 -6.64 32.13
CA PRO A 128 10.40 -5.91 31.85
C PRO A 128 10.51 -4.46 32.32
N ARG A 129 9.66 -3.58 31.75
CA ARG A 129 9.55 -2.16 32.13
C ARG A 129 8.11 -1.80 32.48
N ASP A 130 7.91 -0.61 32.95
CA ASP A 130 6.58 -0.02 33.07
C ASP A 130 6.03 0.41 31.69
N ILE A 131 4.73 0.67 31.64
CA ILE A 131 4.09 1.27 30.47
C ILE A 131 4.60 2.71 30.33
N ASP A 132 5.02 3.06 29.16
CA ASP A 132 5.46 4.40 28.81
C ASP A 132 4.21 5.28 28.53
N ILE A 133 3.93 6.20 29.44
CA ILE A 133 2.73 7.05 29.40
C ILE A 133 2.86 8.12 28.29
N ASP A 134 4.05 8.59 27.98
CA ASP A 134 4.24 9.58 26.91
C ASP A 134 3.89 8.97 25.55
N LEU A 135 4.26 7.72 25.30
CA LEU A 135 3.84 6.96 24.12
C LEU A 135 2.32 6.76 24.07
N VAL A 136 1.69 6.47 25.22
CA VAL A 136 0.21 6.34 25.34
C VAL A 136 -0.45 7.67 25.02
N ASP A 137 0.05 8.76 25.57
CA ASP A 137 -0.48 10.11 25.38
C ASP A 137 -0.33 10.58 23.93
N ALA A 138 0.77 10.27 23.27
CA ALA A 138 0.95 10.54 21.85
C ALA A 138 -0.06 9.77 20.97
N GLN A 139 -0.36 8.51 21.31
CA GLN A 139 -1.40 7.74 20.61
C GLN A 139 -2.80 8.28 20.91
N GLN A 140 -3.11 8.61 22.17
CA GLN A 140 -4.38 9.22 22.56
C GLN A 140 -4.60 10.57 21.84
N ALA A 141 -3.61 11.46 21.86
CA ALA A 141 -3.66 12.73 21.14
C ALA A 141 -3.99 12.54 19.66
N ARG A 142 -3.29 11.62 18.99
CA ARG A 142 -3.57 11.27 17.59
C ARG A 142 -5.00 10.76 17.43
N ARG A 143 -5.44 9.84 18.28
CA ARG A 143 -6.77 9.23 18.20
C ARG A 143 -7.88 10.26 18.38
N ILE A 144 -7.73 11.16 19.35
CA ILE A 144 -8.66 12.25 19.65
C ILE A 144 -8.68 13.25 18.50
N LEU A 145 -7.51 13.68 18.03
CA LEU A 145 -7.37 14.61 16.92
C LEU A 145 -8.05 14.11 15.64
N ASP A 146 -7.76 12.85 15.25
CA ASP A 146 -8.37 12.24 14.07
C ASP A 146 -9.88 12.02 14.27
N ARG A 147 -10.34 11.83 15.52
CA ARG A 147 -11.77 11.76 15.87
C ARG A 147 -12.45 13.11 15.69
N ILE A 148 -11.90 14.19 16.24
CA ILE A 148 -12.46 15.55 16.13
C ILE A 148 -12.56 15.94 14.67
N VAL A 149 -11.46 15.90 13.92
CA VAL A 149 -11.45 16.27 12.50
C VAL A 149 -12.43 15.43 11.68
N GLY A 150 -12.43 14.11 11.87
CA GLY A 150 -13.30 13.21 11.13
C GLY A 150 -14.79 13.38 11.46
N TYR A 151 -15.12 13.63 12.69
CA TYR A 151 -16.51 13.75 13.17
C TYR A 151 -17.15 15.09 12.84
N GLU A 152 -16.35 16.15 12.81
CA GLU A 152 -16.84 17.48 12.49
C GLU A 152 -16.89 17.71 10.96
N LEU A 153 -15.84 17.35 10.23
CA LEU A 153 -15.78 17.61 8.79
C LEU A 153 -16.63 16.64 7.96
N SER A 154 -16.72 15.37 8.34
CA SER A 154 -17.44 14.40 7.51
C SER A 154 -18.94 14.71 7.40
N PRO A 155 -19.67 15.10 8.48
CA PRO A 155 -21.06 15.53 8.38
C PRO A 155 -21.25 16.77 7.49
N LEU A 156 -20.30 17.72 7.54
CA LEU A 156 -20.32 18.89 6.67
C LEU A 156 -20.24 18.47 5.18
N LEU A 157 -19.30 17.58 4.82
CA LEU A 157 -19.22 17.02 3.49
C LEU A 157 -20.51 16.28 3.09
N TRP A 158 -21.17 15.59 4.02
CA TRP A 158 -22.41 14.88 3.74
C TRP A 158 -23.57 15.82 3.43
N LYS A 159 -23.67 16.93 4.16
CA LYS A 159 -24.71 17.96 3.95
C LYS A 159 -24.47 18.68 2.61
N LYS A 160 -23.21 18.96 2.27
CA LYS A 160 -22.86 19.87 1.17
C LYS A 160 -22.60 19.15 -0.15
N ILE A 161 -22.11 17.92 -0.12
CA ILE A 161 -21.76 17.14 -1.33
C ILE A 161 -22.61 15.87 -1.39
N ARG A 162 -22.23 14.79 -0.67
CA ARG A 162 -23.00 13.54 -0.61
C ARG A 162 -22.64 12.73 0.66
N ARG A 163 -23.58 11.89 1.11
CA ARG A 163 -23.34 10.96 2.24
C ARG A 163 -22.24 9.96 1.96
N GLY A 164 -21.54 9.53 3.01
CA GLY A 164 -20.49 8.50 2.96
C GLY A 164 -19.10 9.03 2.61
N LEU A 165 -18.92 10.35 2.48
CA LEU A 165 -17.60 10.96 2.38
C LEU A 165 -16.92 11.00 3.75
N SER A 166 -15.60 11.01 3.77
CA SER A 166 -14.79 11.12 4.98
C SER A 166 -13.70 12.18 4.77
N ALA A 167 -13.54 13.05 5.75
CA ALA A 167 -12.38 13.92 5.83
C ALA A 167 -11.49 13.49 7.00
N GLY A 168 -10.20 13.67 6.85
CA GLY A 168 -9.20 13.40 7.87
C GLY A 168 -7.89 14.06 7.46
N ARG A 169 -7.07 14.47 8.43
CA ARG A 169 -5.84 15.26 8.19
C ARG A 169 -4.98 14.67 7.07
N VAL A 170 -4.36 13.53 7.32
CA VAL A 170 -3.40 12.92 6.39
C VAL A 170 -4.05 12.52 5.07
N GLN A 171 -5.28 11.99 5.08
CA GLN A 171 -5.97 11.59 3.84
C GLN A 171 -6.33 12.78 2.95
N SER A 172 -6.73 13.92 3.53
CA SER A 172 -7.09 15.11 2.75
C SER A 172 -5.86 15.71 2.09
N VAL A 173 -4.73 15.79 2.82
CA VAL A 173 -3.45 16.25 2.27
C VAL A 173 -2.92 15.30 1.20
N ALA A 174 -2.98 13.98 1.40
CA ALA A 174 -2.57 13.01 0.38
C ALA A 174 -3.43 13.13 -0.90
N THR A 175 -4.74 13.40 -0.75
CA THR A 175 -5.62 13.66 -1.90
C THR A 175 -5.22 14.94 -2.61
N ARG A 176 -4.98 16.03 -1.86
CA ARG A 176 -4.51 17.32 -2.39
C ARG A 176 -3.23 17.16 -3.19
N MET A 177 -2.23 16.42 -2.69
CA MET A 177 -0.98 16.17 -3.42
C MET A 177 -1.24 15.55 -4.80
N VAL A 178 -2.20 14.63 -4.91
CA VAL A 178 -2.57 14.01 -6.20
C VAL A 178 -3.29 15.01 -7.09
N VAL A 179 -4.18 15.84 -6.53
CA VAL A 179 -4.91 16.89 -7.25
C VAL A 179 -3.94 17.95 -7.77
N ASP A 180 -3.02 18.43 -6.94
CA ASP A 180 -2.05 19.46 -7.32
C ASP A 180 -1.12 18.94 -8.44
N ARG A 181 -0.67 17.68 -8.36
CA ARG A 181 0.09 17.04 -9.45
C ARG A 181 -0.71 17.02 -10.75
N GLU A 182 -2.00 16.76 -10.71
CA GLU A 182 -2.85 16.79 -11.92
C GLU A 182 -3.05 18.22 -12.45
N LYS A 183 -3.12 19.24 -11.55
CA LYS A 183 -3.12 20.66 -11.95
C LYS A 183 -1.80 21.03 -12.65
N GLU A 184 -0.64 20.60 -12.09
CA GLU A 184 0.68 20.80 -12.73
C GLU A 184 0.75 20.16 -14.11
N ILE A 185 0.27 18.93 -14.28
CA ILE A 185 0.25 18.23 -15.57
C ILE A 185 -0.63 18.97 -16.60
N ARG A 186 -1.80 19.45 -16.20
CA ARG A 186 -2.71 20.17 -17.09
C ARG A 186 -2.20 21.56 -17.49
N ALA A 187 -1.45 22.21 -16.61
CA ALA A 187 -0.85 23.52 -16.86
C ALA A 187 0.47 23.43 -17.63
N PHE A 188 1.02 22.23 -17.78
CA PHE A 188 2.32 22.04 -18.43
C PHE A 188 2.23 22.34 -19.91
N VAL A 189 3.16 23.14 -20.39
CA VAL A 189 3.34 23.47 -21.82
C VAL A 189 4.60 22.73 -22.29
N PRO A 190 4.50 21.80 -23.23
CA PRO A 190 5.65 21.13 -23.78
C PRO A 190 6.55 22.11 -24.54
N GLU A 191 7.85 22.08 -24.25
CA GLU A 191 8.88 22.83 -24.97
C GLU A 191 9.62 21.89 -25.91
N GLU A 192 9.83 22.36 -27.14
CA GLU A 192 10.55 21.61 -28.16
C GLU A 192 12.06 21.65 -27.88
N TYR A 193 12.71 20.51 -28.08
CA TYR A 193 14.18 20.41 -28.14
C TYR A 193 14.59 19.29 -29.08
N TRP A 194 15.83 19.37 -29.56
CA TRP A 194 16.37 18.43 -30.51
C TRP A 194 17.58 17.69 -29.95
N LEU A 195 17.65 16.40 -30.27
CA LEU A 195 18.81 15.58 -30.00
C LEU A 195 19.53 15.35 -31.32
N LEU A 196 20.84 15.58 -31.35
CA LEU A 196 21.68 15.31 -32.50
C LEU A 196 22.77 14.33 -32.12
N ASP A 197 22.70 13.13 -32.68
CA ASP A 197 23.65 12.05 -32.46
C ASP A 197 24.52 11.86 -33.72
N ALA A 198 25.82 11.81 -33.51
CA ALA A 198 26.83 11.51 -34.56
C ALA A 198 27.40 10.10 -34.33
N VAL A 199 27.29 9.22 -35.30
CA VAL A 199 28.05 7.99 -35.34
C VAL A 199 29.42 8.31 -35.96
N LEU A 200 30.44 8.31 -35.13
CA LEU A 200 31.81 8.65 -35.48
C LEU A 200 32.66 7.39 -35.69
N ARG A 201 33.53 7.41 -36.69
CA ARG A 201 34.51 6.36 -36.95
C ARG A 201 35.94 6.93 -36.78
N SER A 202 36.70 6.29 -35.90
CA SER A 202 38.12 6.59 -35.69
C SER A 202 38.91 5.30 -35.81
N GLY A 203 39.82 5.23 -36.78
CA GLY A 203 40.50 3.98 -37.15
C GLY A 203 39.49 2.90 -37.56
N GLU A 204 39.57 1.73 -36.95
CA GLU A 204 38.61 0.61 -37.18
C GLU A 204 37.39 0.63 -36.25
N GLY A 205 37.36 1.53 -35.24
CA GLY A 205 36.31 1.59 -34.23
C GLY A 205 35.20 2.61 -34.55
N GLU A 206 33.96 2.28 -34.17
CA GLU A 206 32.82 3.18 -34.30
C GLU A 206 32.21 3.44 -32.92
N PHE A 207 31.84 4.70 -32.67
CA PHE A 207 31.12 5.10 -31.44
C PHE A 207 30.09 6.17 -31.73
N THR A 208 29.11 6.34 -30.82
CA THR A 208 28.10 7.39 -30.94
C THR A 208 28.40 8.49 -29.94
N ALA A 209 28.47 9.72 -30.43
CA ALA A 209 28.60 10.93 -29.64
C ALA A 209 27.38 11.83 -29.84
N ARG A 210 26.88 12.39 -28.80
CA ARG A 210 25.73 13.32 -28.81
C ARG A 210 26.23 14.75 -28.78
N TYR A 211 25.58 15.63 -29.52
CA TYR A 211 25.81 17.08 -29.41
C TYR A 211 25.74 17.53 -27.97
N PHE A 212 26.78 18.23 -27.53
CA PHE A 212 26.90 18.73 -26.18
C PHE A 212 26.78 20.24 -26.10
N GLY A 213 27.24 20.92 -27.12
CA GLY A 213 27.28 22.38 -27.18
C GLY A 213 28.47 22.90 -27.97
N THR A 214 29.09 23.98 -27.51
CA THR A 214 30.25 24.60 -28.11
C THR A 214 31.42 24.67 -27.12
N ALA A 215 32.53 25.26 -27.52
CA ALA A 215 33.68 25.49 -26.64
C ALA A 215 33.34 26.39 -25.41
N GLU A 216 32.27 27.19 -25.50
CA GLU A 216 31.76 28.02 -24.41
C GLU A 216 31.00 27.23 -23.34
N GLY A 217 30.51 26.03 -23.67
CA GLY A 217 29.83 25.16 -22.74
C GLY A 217 28.68 24.34 -23.33
N LYS A 218 27.86 23.77 -22.46
CA LYS A 218 26.66 23.02 -22.83
C LYS A 218 25.63 23.95 -23.50
N ALA A 219 25.15 23.57 -24.66
CA ALA A 219 24.07 24.25 -25.38
C ALA A 219 23.00 23.23 -25.81
N GLU A 220 21.74 23.61 -25.75
CA GLU A 220 20.63 22.79 -26.19
C GLU A 220 20.12 23.32 -27.54
N LEU A 221 19.62 22.43 -28.38
CA LEU A 221 19.05 22.78 -29.68
C LEU A 221 17.53 22.89 -29.53
N HIS A 222 16.96 24.05 -29.83
CA HIS A 222 15.55 24.32 -29.56
C HIS A 222 14.69 24.32 -30.85
N SER A 223 15.32 24.25 -32.02
CA SER A 223 14.59 24.20 -33.30
C SER A 223 15.26 23.27 -34.33
N GLU A 224 14.52 22.94 -35.37
CA GLU A 224 15.03 22.20 -36.52
C GLU A 224 16.10 22.98 -37.24
N GLU A 225 15.91 24.30 -37.41
CA GLU A 225 16.82 25.19 -38.09
C GLU A 225 18.20 25.27 -37.37
N GLU A 226 18.20 25.38 -36.06
CA GLU A 226 19.43 25.35 -35.25
C GLU A 226 20.14 24.00 -35.42
N THR A 227 19.39 22.91 -35.42
CA THR A 227 19.92 21.56 -35.57
C THR A 227 20.51 21.36 -36.96
N ASP A 228 19.83 21.81 -38.00
CA ASP A 228 20.27 21.73 -39.39
C ASP A 228 21.48 22.62 -39.64
N ALA A 229 21.57 23.77 -38.99
CA ALA A 229 22.79 24.62 -39.06
C ALA A 229 24.02 23.89 -38.51
N VAL A 230 23.86 23.20 -37.34
CA VAL A 230 24.97 22.37 -36.79
C VAL A 230 25.30 21.23 -37.72
N ILE A 231 24.32 20.52 -38.28
CA ILE A 231 24.51 19.42 -39.22
C ILE A 231 25.28 19.94 -40.46
N ALA A 232 24.87 21.06 -41.04
CA ALA A 232 25.55 21.66 -42.20
C ALA A 232 27.01 22.03 -41.90
N ALA A 233 27.26 22.58 -40.69
CA ALA A 233 28.60 22.97 -40.29
C ALA A 233 29.57 21.76 -40.13
N VAL A 234 29.06 20.61 -39.64
CA VAL A 234 29.89 19.43 -39.35
C VAL A 234 29.91 18.39 -40.50
N THR A 235 28.98 18.50 -41.46
CA THR A 235 28.88 17.52 -42.56
C THR A 235 30.14 17.61 -43.46
N GLY A 236 30.77 16.45 -43.68
CA GLY A 236 31.99 16.35 -44.48
C GLY A 236 33.24 16.90 -43.83
N GLN A 237 33.15 17.41 -42.60
CA GLN A 237 34.29 17.89 -41.84
C GLN A 237 34.87 16.77 -40.95
N GLU A 238 36.16 16.91 -40.63
CA GLU A 238 36.84 16.01 -39.71
C GLU A 238 36.56 16.38 -38.28
N PHE A 239 36.23 15.37 -37.45
CA PHE A 239 36.10 15.49 -36.00
C PHE A 239 37.46 15.23 -35.36
N LYS A 240 37.85 16.07 -34.43
CA LYS A 240 39.07 15.90 -33.65
C LYS A 240 38.71 15.51 -32.24
N ILE A 241 39.33 14.45 -31.71
CA ILE A 241 39.16 14.10 -30.30
C ILE A 241 39.90 15.14 -29.45
N GLU A 242 39.15 16.03 -28.80
CA GLU A 242 39.70 17.14 -28.02
C GLU A 242 40.07 16.70 -26.60
N SER A 243 39.24 15.83 -25.98
CA SER A 243 39.54 15.31 -24.65
C SER A 243 39.07 13.86 -24.48
N VAL A 244 39.87 13.07 -23.73
CA VAL A 244 39.50 11.72 -23.29
C VAL A 244 39.74 11.62 -21.80
N LYS A 245 38.64 11.82 -21.02
CA LYS A 245 38.67 11.75 -19.55
C LYS A 245 38.31 10.36 -19.08
N ARG A 246 39.28 9.67 -18.45
CA ARG A 246 39.09 8.36 -17.84
C ARG A 246 39.08 8.48 -16.33
N GLY A 247 38.15 7.81 -15.67
CA GLY A 247 38.04 7.85 -14.21
C GLY A 247 37.24 6.71 -13.64
N LYS A 248 37.42 6.44 -12.34
CA LYS A 248 36.62 5.43 -11.64
C LYS A 248 35.45 6.08 -10.93
N LYS A 249 34.24 5.63 -11.24
CA LYS A 249 33.00 6.04 -10.55
C LYS A 249 32.63 4.95 -9.58
N GLN A 250 32.48 5.33 -8.30
CA GLN A 250 31.99 4.39 -7.28
C GLN A 250 30.51 4.66 -7.00
N ARG A 251 29.74 3.58 -6.88
CA ARG A 251 28.33 3.62 -6.51
C ARG A 251 28.15 2.91 -5.17
N SER A 252 27.69 3.63 -4.18
CA SER A 252 27.43 3.12 -2.83
C SER A 252 26.07 2.43 -2.73
N PRO A 253 25.95 1.37 -1.90
CA PRO A 253 24.67 0.73 -1.66
C PRO A 253 23.70 1.66 -0.95
N SER A 254 22.42 1.43 -1.20
CA SER A 254 21.35 2.12 -0.47
C SER A 254 21.25 1.66 0.98
N PRO A 255 20.75 2.50 1.92
CA PRO A 255 20.52 2.14 3.31
C PRO A 255 19.61 0.91 3.48
N PRO A 256 19.60 0.27 4.66
CA PRO A 256 18.64 -0.78 4.97
C PRO A 256 17.20 -0.24 4.86
N PHE A 257 16.22 -1.13 4.80
CA PHE A 257 14.84 -0.70 4.66
C PHE A 257 14.28 -0.06 5.93
N ILE A 258 13.51 1.00 5.71
CA ILE A 258 12.48 1.50 6.61
C ILE A 258 11.12 1.22 5.97
N THR A 259 10.03 1.46 6.69
CA THR A 259 8.66 1.16 6.21
C THR A 259 8.37 1.74 4.84
N SER A 260 8.67 3.01 4.63
CA SER A 260 8.40 3.73 3.37
C SER A 260 9.19 3.15 2.20
N THR A 261 10.50 2.93 2.38
CA THR A 261 11.38 2.41 1.32
C THR A 261 11.08 0.94 1.01
N LEU A 262 10.67 0.14 2.01
CA LEU A 262 10.19 -1.23 1.77
C LEU A 262 8.91 -1.23 0.92
N GLN A 263 7.95 -0.38 1.22
CA GLN A 263 6.71 -0.25 0.45
C GLN A 263 6.98 0.21 -0.98
N GLN A 264 7.89 1.16 -1.17
CA GLN A 264 8.31 1.66 -2.48
C GLN A 264 8.94 0.56 -3.33
N GLU A 265 9.94 -0.14 -2.79
CA GLU A 265 10.64 -1.19 -3.52
C GLU A 265 9.78 -2.43 -3.77
N ALA A 266 8.93 -2.82 -2.81
CA ALA A 266 7.98 -3.91 -3.01
C ALA A 266 6.93 -3.57 -4.08
N SER A 267 6.50 -2.32 -4.16
CA SER A 267 5.62 -1.85 -5.24
C SER A 267 6.32 -1.87 -6.59
N ARG A 268 7.54 -1.33 -6.66
CA ARG A 268 8.31 -1.23 -7.90
C ARG A 268 8.73 -2.59 -8.45
N ARG A 269 9.35 -3.44 -7.61
CA ARG A 269 9.96 -4.72 -8.03
C ARG A 269 8.99 -5.90 -8.02
N LEU A 270 8.06 -5.91 -7.06
CA LEU A 270 7.18 -7.06 -6.82
C LEU A 270 5.73 -6.79 -7.25
N GLY A 271 5.39 -5.55 -7.60
CA GLY A 271 4.01 -5.14 -7.93
C GLY A 271 3.05 -5.28 -6.76
N MET A 272 3.56 -5.23 -5.52
CA MET A 272 2.76 -5.33 -4.29
C MET A 272 2.20 -3.97 -3.91
N THR A 273 0.93 -3.91 -3.49
CA THR A 273 0.37 -2.69 -2.89
C THR A 273 0.96 -2.48 -1.49
N PRO A 274 1.04 -1.23 -0.99
CA PRO A 274 1.55 -0.95 0.36
C PRO A 274 0.87 -1.77 1.44
N ARG A 275 -0.46 -1.87 1.39
CA ARG A 275 -1.24 -2.72 2.32
C ARG A 275 -0.84 -4.19 2.27
N ARG A 276 -0.60 -4.74 1.06
CA ARG A 276 -0.19 -6.14 0.91
C ARG A 276 1.22 -6.36 1.42
N THR A 277 2.13 -5.43 1.13
CA THR A 277 3.51 -5.43 1.64
C THR A 277 3.52 -5.51 3.16
N MET A 278 2.79 -4.61 3.84
CA MET A 278 2.73 -4.60 5.30
C MET A 278 2.09 -5.86 5.88
N SER A 279 1.03 -6.39 5.24
CA SER A 279 0.42 -7.66 5.67
C SER A 279 1.36 -8.87 5.59
N ILE A 280 2.26 -8.90 4.60
CA ILE A 280 3.25 -9.97 4.46
C ILE A 280 4.41 -9.75 5.43
N ALA A 281 4.87 -8.50 5.57
CA ALA A 281 5.91 -8.14 6.53
C ALA A 281 5.50 -8.51 7.96
N GLN A 282 4.24 -8.25 8.34
CA GLN A 282 3.68 -8.67 9.64
C GLN A 282 3.78 -10.19 9.84
N GLN A 283 3.44 -10.98 8.81
CA GLN A 283 3.55 -12.44 8.89
C GLN A 283 5.01 -12.90 9.07
N LEU A 284 5.95 -12.28 8.36
CA LEU A 284 7.38 -12.59 8.48
C LEU A 284 7.95 -12.20 9.85
N TYR A 285 7.45 -11.12 10.44
CA TYR A 285 7.83 -10.69 11.79
C TYR A 285 7.26 -11.60 12.87
N GLU A 286 5.94 -11.89 12.82
CA GLU A 286 5.24 -12.66 13.85
C GLU A 286 5.66 -14.14 13.91
N GLY A 287 6.19 -14.67 12.80
CA GLY A 287 6.74 -16.01 12.71
C GLY A 287 6.10 -16.86 11.62
N VAL A 288 6.95 -17.62 10.97
CA VAL A 288 6.63 -18.63 9.96
C VAL A 288 7.27 -19.95 10.33
N ASP A 289 6.58 -21.06 10.06
CA ASP A 289 7.11 -22.39 10.32
C ASP A 289 8.22 -22.72 9.29
N ILE A 290 9.45 -22.87 9.77
CA ILE A 290 10.63 -23.21 8.99
C ILE A 290 11.09 -24.64 9.34
N THR A 291 11.25 -25.46 8.32
CA THR A 291 11.67 -26.86 8.47
C THR A 291 13.01 -26.94 9.25
N GLY A 292 13.00 -27.69 10.35
CA GLY A 292 14.18 -27.86 11.22
C GLY A 292 14.38 -26.77 12.28
N LEU A 293 13.70 -25.61 12.16
CA LEU A 293 13.80 -24.51 13.13
C LEU A 293 12.48 -24.27 13.89
N GLY A 294 11.36 -24.81 13.40
CA GLY A 294 10.04 -24.52 13.95
C GLY A 294 9.53 -23.14 13.53
N THR A 295 8.64 -22.54 14.33
CA THR A 295 8.11 -21.20 14.06
C THR A 295 9.10 -20.14 14.48
N VAL A 296 9.56 -19.30 13.54
CA VAL A 296 10.54 -18.24 13.78
C VAL A 296 10.13 -16.93 13.08
N GLY A 297 10.37 -15.79 13.73
CA GLY A 297 10.30 -14.49 13.10
C GLY A 297 11.49 -14.30 12.17
N LEU A 298 11.23 -13.97 10.90
CA LEU A 298 12.26 -13.88 9.86
C LEU A 298 12.81 -12.46 9.66
N ILE A 299 12.05 -11.44 10.06
CA ILE A 299 12.46 -10.03 9.95
C ILE A 299 12.22 -9.29 11.27
N THR A 300 12.91 -8.17 11.43
CA THR A 300 12.66 -7.21 12.51
C THR A 300 11.33 -6.51 12.35
N TYR A 301 10.90 -5.75 13.35
CA TYR A 301 9.66 -4.98 13.33
C TYR A 301 9.59 -4.06 12.12
N MET A 302 8.50 -4.13 11.38
CA MET A 302 8.38 -3.53 10.05
C MET A 302 7.80 -2.11 10.03
N ARG A 303 7.31 -1.59 11.16
CA ARG A 303 6.86 -0.19 11.26
C ARG A 303 7.95 0.63 11.92
N THR A 304 8.90 1.08 11.14
CA THR A 304 10.07 1.83 11.60
C THR A 304 10.51 2.85 10.55
N ASP A 305 11.01 3.96 11.00
CA ASP A 305 11.72 4.97 10.21
C ASP A 305 13.21 5.05 10.58
N SER A 306 13.66 4.18 11.49
CA SER A 306 15.05 4.05 11.91
C SER A 306 15.90 3.30 10.87
N LEU A 307 17.10 3.82 10.61
CA LEU A 307 18.13 3.16 9.80
C LEU A 307 19.18 2.44 10.68
N ARG A 308 19.00 2.43 11.99
CA ARG A 308 19.91 1.80 12.93
C ARG A 308 19.94 0.29 12.71
N LEU A 309 21.10 -0.28 12.84
CA LEU A 309 21.34 -1.73 12.84
C LEU A 309 22.10 -2.09 14.13
N SER A 310 21.72 -3.21 14.77
CA SER A 310 22.47 -3.73 15.91
C SER A 310 23.86 -4.19 15.50
N ASP A 311 24.83 -4.06 16.39
CA ASP A 311 26.21 -4.46 16.12
C ASP A 311 26.32 -5.97 15.84
N ASP A 312 25.54 -6.80 16.53
CA ASP A 312 25.45 -8.24 16.27
C ASP A 312 25.00 -8.55 14.84
N ALA A 313 23.95 -7.86 14.36
CA ALA A 313 23.44 -8.06 13.01
C ALA A 313 24.46 -7.62 11.94
N VAL A 314 25.16 -6.49 12.18
CA VAL A 314 26.22 -6.01 11.30
C VAL A 314 27.38 -7.00 11.27
N ALA A 315 27.83 -7.49 12.42
CA ALA A 315 28.90 -8.49 12.51
C ALA A 315 28.53 -9.79 11.78
N ALA A 316 27.30 -10.28 11.98
CA ALA A 316 26.79 -11.48 11.29
C ALA A 316 26.72 -11.30 9.76
N ALA A 317 26.24 -10.15 9.28
CA ALA A 317 26.20 -9.84 7.86
C ALA A 317 27.62 -9.81 7.25
N ARG A 318 28.55 -9.12 7.89
CA ARG A 318 29.94 -9.01 7.43
C ARG A 318 30.65 -10.37 7.40
N SER A 319 30.44 -11.22 8.40
CA SER A 319 30.95 -12.60 8.42
C SER A 319 30.39 -13.41 7.25
N PHE A 320 29.07 -13.31 7.00
CA PHE A 320 28.43 -13.98 5.86
C PHE A 320 28.99 -13.50 4.52
N ILE A 321 29.10 -12.16 4.34
CA ILE A 321 29.63 -11.56 3.11
C ILE A 321 31.05 -12.06 2.84
N SER A 322 31.93 -12.01 3.84
CA SER A 322 33.33 -12.44 3.67
C SER A 322 33.43 -13.93 3.34
N ALA A 323 32.59 -14.76 3.94
CA ALA A 323 32.60 -16.22 3.71
C ALA A 323 32.05 -16.63 2.34
N HIS A 324 31.02 -15.94 1.82
CA HIS A 324 30.32 -16.37 0.60
C HIS A 324 30.70 -15.58 -0.64
N TYR A 325 31.15 -14.33 -0.51
CA TYR A 325 31.50 -13.45 -1.63
C TYR A 325 32.99 -13.10 -1.64
N GLY A 326 33.69 -13.30 -0.52
CA GLY A 326 35.11 -12.99 -0.39
C GLY A 326 35.37 -11.63 0.28
N ALA A 327 36.61 -11.46 0.75
CA ALA A 327 37.03 -10.30 1.55
C ALA A 327 36.88 -8.95 0.80
N SER A 328 37.06 -8.93 -0.54
CA SER A 328 36.93 -7.71 -1.35
C SER A 328 35.51 -7.13 -1.35
N TYR A 329 34.49 -7.96 -1.11
CA TYR A 329 33.10 -7.53 -1.02
C TYR A 329 32.72 -6.94 0.34
N CYS A 330 33.59 -7.09 1.36
CA CYS A 330 33.36 -6.56 2.70
C CYS A 330 34.27 -5.34 2.92
N PRO A 331 33.74 -4.11 3.07
CA PRO A 331 34.58 -2.95 3.29
C PRO A 331 35.31 -3.07 4.64
N PRO A 332 36.49 -2.42 4.83
CA PRO A 332 37.27 -2.51 6.06
C PRO A 332 36.44 -2.15 7.31
N GLU A 333 35.68 -1.06 7.21
CA GLU A 333 34.81 -0.57 8.29
C GLU A 333 33.35 -0.91 8.06
N PRO A 334 32.58 -1.17 9.14
CA PRO A 334 31.13 -1.35 9.06
C PRO A 334 30.45 -0.08 8.55
N ARG A 335 29.50 -0.22 7.62
CA ARG A 335 28.70 0.91 7.18
C ARG A 335 27.66 1.27 8.24
N ARG A 336 27.63 2.55 8.60
CA ARG A 336 26.61 3.11 9.48
C ARG A 336 25.82 4.16 8.72
N TYR A 337 24.52 4.17 8.92
CA TYR A 337 23.58 5.06 8.27
C TYR A 337 23.00 6.01 9.30
N LYS A 338 22.98 7.30 8.97
CA LYS A 338 22.36 8.30 9.85
C LYS A 338 20.86 8.27 9.70
N THR A 339 20.18 8.09 10.80
CA THR A 339 18.72 8.26 10.89
C THR A 339 18.37 9.73 10.83
N LYS A 340 17.22 10.09 10.27
CA LYS A 340 16.73 11.48 10.28
C LYS A 340 16.53 11.93 11.73
N ALA A 341 16.75 13.20 12.02
CA ALA A 341 16.39 13.78 13.31
C ALA A 341 14.88 13.61 13.54
N GLY A 342 14.50 13.14 14.73
CA GLY A 342 13.09 12.89 15.08
C GLY A 342 12.58 11.46 14.79
N ALA A 343 13.37 10.58 14.20
CA ALA A 343 13.00 9.17 14.09
C ALA A 343 13.14 8.46 15.46
N GLN A 344 12.31 7.42 15.65
CA GLN A 344 12.29 6.64 16.89
C GLN A 344 13.62 5.85 17.06
N ASP A 345 14.53 6.34 17.88
CA ASP A 345 15.84 5.73 18.12
C ASP A 345 15.76 4.33 18.76
N ALA A 346 14.64 4.01 19.40
CA ALA A 346 14.41 2.69 20.00
C ALA A 346 14.24 1.57 18.96
N HIS A 347 13.89 1.91 17.72
CA HIS A 347 13.68 0.95 16.66
C HIS A 347 14.95 0.64 15.86
N GLU A 348 14.94 -0.52 15.21
CA GLU A 348 15.92 -0.92 14.21
C GLU A 348 15.31 -0.82 12.80
N ALA A 349 16.19 -0.77 11.79
CA ALA A 349 15.80 -0.93 10.38
C ALA A 349 15.22 -2.34 10.13
N ILE A 350 14.46 -2.46 9.05
CA ILE A 350 13.88 -3.74 8.61
C ILE A 350 15.00 -4.61 8.02
N ARG A 351 15.33 -5.69 8.73
CA ARG A 351 16.39 -6.64 8.38
C ARG A 351 15.98 -8.09 8.66
N PRO A 352 16.65 -9.10 8.12
CA PRO A 352 16.48 -10.47 8.58
C PRO A 352 16.94 -10.61 10.02
N THR A 353 16.26 -11.45 10.79
CA THR A 353 16.64 -11.79 12.19
C THR A 353 17.89 -12.63 12.24
N ASN A 354 18.14 -13.42 11.19
CA ASN A 354 19.34 -14.23 11.03
C ASN A 354 19.94 -14.08 9.62
N ALA A 355 21.10 -13.46 9.53
CA ALA A 355 21.83 -13.24 8.28
C ALA A 355 22.16 -14.55 7.53
N ALA A 356 22.38 -15.65 8.25
CA ALA A 356 22.73 -16.94 7.67
C ALA A 356 21.53 -17.67 7.01
N LEU A 357 20.29 -17.27 7.30
CA LEU A 357 19.11 -17.83 6.64
C LEU A 357 18.91 -17.19 5.25
N ALA A 358 19.73 -17.59 4.29
CA ALA A 358 19.59 -17.13 2.92
C ALA A 358 18.21 -17.48 2.35
N PRO A 359 17.63 -16.64 1.46
CA PRO A 359 16.28 -16.83 0.92
C PRO A 359 16.03 -18.22 0.32
N GLU A 360 17.02 -18.79 -0.35
CA GLU A 360 16.94 -20.10 -0.99
C GLU A 360 16.74 -21.24 0.02
N GLN A 361 17.29 -21.13 1.21
CA GLN A 361 17.19 -22.15 2.28
C GLN A 361 15.76 -22.23 2.82
N VAL A 362 15.03 -21.11 2.91
CA VAL A 362 13.67 -21.02 3.45
C VAL A 362 12.59 -21.04 2.38
N ARG A 363 12.97 -21.10 1.12
CA ARG A 363 12.05 -20.98 -0.03
C ARG A 363 10.90 -21.98 -0.01
N LYS A 364 11.16 -23.23 0.39
CA LYS A 364 10.18 -24.32 0.41
C LYS A 364 9.10 -24.12 1.48
N ASP A 365 9.41 -23.39 2.56
CA ASP A 365 8.56 -23.18 3.71
C ASP A 365 7.74 -21.89 3.58
N LEU A 366 8.11 -21.01 2.65
CA LEU A 366 7.45 -19.73 2.41
C LEU A 366 6.47 -19.78 1.25
N THR A 367 5.38 -19.04 1.39
CA THR A 367 4.56 -18.70 0.22
C THR A 367 5.37 -17.86 -0.76
N LYS A 368 4.96 -17.85 -2.03
CA LYS A 368 5.66 -17.07 -3.07
C LYS A 368 5.84 -15.59 -2.69
N GLU A 369 4.80 -14.97 -2.12
CA GLU A 369 4.85 -13.55 -1.75
C GLU A 369 5.75 -13.32 -0.52
N GLN A 370 5.71 -14.21 0.47
CA GLN A 370 6.61 -14.18 1.63
C GLN A 370 8.08 -14.34 1.19
N TYR A 371 8.35 -15.31 0.32
CA TYR A 371 9.70 -15.52 -0.23
C TYR A 371 10.21 -14.29 -0.98
N MET A 372 9.38 -13.70 -1.86
CA MET A 372 9.79 -12.52 -2.63
C MET A 372 10.08 -11.32 -1.73
N LEU A 373 9.26 -11.09 -0.71
CA LEU A 373 9.49 -9.99 0.23
C LEU A 373 10.69 -10.25 1.14
N TYR A 374 10.84 -11.47 1.64
CA TYR A 374 12.00 -11.86 2.45
C TYR A 374 13.31 -11.71 1.66
N ARG A 375 13.33 -12.19 0.41
CA ARG A 375 14.48 -12.04 -0.48
C ARG A 375 14.83 -10.56 -0.71
N LEU A 376 13.83 -9.70 -0.84
CA LEU A 376 14.04 -8.26 -1.00
C LEU A 376 14.68 -7.65 0.25
N VAL A 377 14.17 -7.98 1.44
CA VAL A 377 14.69 -7.51 2.73
C VAL A 377 16.10 -8.02 2.99
N TRP A 378 16.32 -9.33 2.81
CA TRP A 378 17.61 -9.96 3.02
C TRP A 378 18.68 -9.39 2.06
N GLY A 379 18.35 -9.30 0.77
CA GLY A 379 19.26 -8.77 -0.23
C GLY A 379 19.67 -7.33 0.04
N ARG A 380 18.71 -6.45 0.43
CA ARG A 380 19.00 -5.06 0.79
C ARG A 380 19.89 -4.94 2.04
N PHE A 381 19.63 -5.77 3.05
CA PHE A 381 20.42 -5.80 4.26
C PHE A 381 21.87 -6.26 4.00
N MET A 382 22.07 -7.32 3.21
CA MET A 382 23.42 -7.73 2.82
C MET A 382 24.12 -6.63 2.02
N ALA A 383 23.45 -6.13 0.99
CA ALA A 383 24.00 -5.08 0.11
C ALA A 383 24.43 -3.83 0.91
N CYS A 384 23.65 -3.42 1.92
CA CYS A 384 23.97 -2.24 2.70
C CYS A 384 25.28 -2.36 3.50
N GLN A 385 25.81 -3.56 3.71
CA GLN A 385 27.09 -3.81 4.38
C GLN A 385 28.22 -4.22 3.41
N MET A 386 27.94 -4.26 2.08
CA MET A 386 28.95 -4.62 1.07
C MET A 386 29.72 -3.41 0.53
N SER A 387 30.83 -3.72 -0.15
CA SER A 387 31.68 -2.75 -0.86
C SER A 387 30.92 -2.07 -2.00
N ASN A 388 31.36 -0.89 -2.39
CA ASN A 388 30.83 -0.14 -3.53
C ASN A 388 30.96 -0.93 -4.82
N ALA A 389 30.00 -0.76 -5.73
CA ALA A 389 30.23 -1.09 -7.14
C ALA A 389 31.17 -0.05 -7.76
N VAL A 390 32.12 -0.54 -8.58
CA VAL A 390 33.13 0.31 -9.23
C VAL A 390 32.96 0.20 -10.73
N TYR A 391 32.85 1.36 -11.36
CA TYR A 391 32.72 1.51 -12.79
C TYR A 391 33.92 2.28 -13.34
N ASP A 392 34.49 1.82 -14.45
CA ASP A 392 35.36 2.63 -15.26
C ASP A 392 34.49 3.51 -16.16
N ASN A 393 34.68 4.81 -16.04
CA ASN A 393 33.92 5.82 -16.77
C ASN A 393 34.84 6.54 -17.76
N VAL A 394 34.42 6.56 -19.02
CA VAL A 394 35.16 7.26 -20.09
C VAL A 394 34.25 8.30 -20.70
N VAL A 395 34.69 9.54 -20.72
CA VAL A 395 34.03 10.65 -21.40
C VAL A 395 34.94 11.15 -22.50
N VAL A 396 34.42 11.16 -23.72
CA VAL A 396 35.14 11.61 -24.91
C VAL A 396 34.42 12.83 -25.46
N ASP A 397 35.15 13.92 -25.68
CA ASP A 397 34.68 15.09 -26.39
C ASP A 397 35.32 15.12 -27.78
N ALA A 398 34.51 15.10 -28.81
CA ALA A 398 34.91 15.23 -30.22
C ALA A 398 34.47 16.59 -30.74
N ALA A 399 35.41 17.42 -31.15
CA ALA A 399 35.16 18.75 -31.67
C ALA A 399 35.15 18.78 -33.19
N CYS A 400 34.24 19.51 -33.79
CA CYS A 400 34.14 19.74 -35.22
C CYS A 400 33.48 21.09 -35.50
N ALA A 401 34.13 21.95 -36.27
CA ALA A 401 33.59 23.24 -36.69
C ALA A 401 33.07 24.12 -35.54
N GLY A 402 33.73 24.09 -34.38
CA GLY A 402 33.35 24.84 -33.18
C GLY A 402 32.23 24.15 -32.32
N HIS A 403 31.72 23.01 -32.73
CA HIS A 403 30.75 22.22 -32.03
C HIS A 403 31.39 21.01 -31.33
N ILE A 404 30.90 20.67 -30.14
CA ILE A 404 31.37 19.56 -29.32
C ILE A 404 30.31 18.46 -29.28
N PHE A 405 30.72 17.23 -29.56
CA PHE A 405 29.95 16.01 -29.46
C PHE A 405 30.55 15.14 -28.35
N ARG A 406 29.75 14.72 -27.38
CA ARG A 406 30.19 13.96 -26.22
C ARG A 406 29.70 12.53 -26.25
N ALA A 407 30.65 11.60 -26.07
CA ALA A 407 30.35 10.20 -25.81
C ALA A 407 30.66 9.86 -24.35
N ASN A 408 29.75 9.13 -23.71
CA ASN A 408 29.91 8.65 -22.34
C ASN A 408 29.82 7.10 -22.36
N TYR A 409 30.80 6.44 -21.77
CA TYR A 409 30.79 5.01 -21.57
C TYR A 409 31.11 4.66 -20.11
N SER A 410 30.44 3.68 -19.57
CA SER A 410 30.66 3.22 -18.20
C SER A 410 30.62 1.69 -18.17
N GLU A 411 31.69 1.08 -17.70
CA GLU A 411 31.86 -0.37 -17.61
C GLU A 411 31.96 -0.80 -16.14
N LEU A 412 31.20 -1.84 -15.76
CA LEU A 412 31.25 -2.40 -14.41
C LEU A 412 32.55 -3.23 -14.26
N VAL A 413 33.49 -2.72 -13.46
CA VAL A 413 34.77 -3.39 -13.18
C VAL A 413 34.67 -4.28 -11.95
N PHE A 414 33.98 -3.80 -10.92
CA PHE A 414 33.75 -4.56 -9.68
C PHE A 414 32.30 -4.44 -9.25
N PRO A 415 31.54 -5.56 -9.18
CA PRO A 415 30.12 -5.51 -8.89
C PRO A 415 29.80 -5.06 -7.46
N GLY A 416 30.68 -5.30 -6.47
CA GLY A 416 30.42 -4.92 -5.10
C GLY A 416 29.04 -5.39 -4.64
N TYR A 417 28.24 -4.51 -4.03
CA TYR A 417 26.90 -4.83 -3.55
C TYR A 417 25.90 -5.27 -4.64
N THR A 418 26.14 -4.91 -5.91
CA THR A 418 25.22 -5.28 -7.00
C THR A 418 25.21 -6.79 -7.29
N ALA A 419 26.20 -7.54 -6.78
CA ALA A 419 26.22 -8.99 -6.83
C ALA A 419 25.04 -9.63 -6.06
N VAL A 420 24.50 -8.94 -5.06
CA VAL A 420 23.39 -9.42 -4.21
C VAL A 420 22.10 -8.66 -4.48
N TYR A 421 22.20 -7.37 -4.69
CA TYR A 421 21.08 -6.47 -4.82
C TYR A 421 21.33 -5.49 -5.96
N ASP A 422 20.70 -5.75 -7.08
CA ASP A 422 20.72 -4.84 -8.20
C ASP A 422 19.83 -3.64 -7.90
N ASP A 423 20.46 -2.52 -7.58
CA ASP A 423 19.78 -1.25 -7.31
C ASP A 423 19.63 -0.53 -8.65
N GLU A 424 18.75 -1.05 -9.53
CA GLU A 424 18.34 -0.34 -10.74
C GLU A 424 17.66 0.98 -10.35
N ARG A 425 18.46 1.98 -10.03
CA ARG A 425 18.03 3.37 -10.12
C ARG A 425 17.94 3.65 -11.62
N GLU A 426 16.78 4.12 -12.06
CA GLU A 426 16.70 4.78 -13.37
C GLU A 426 17.79 5.84 -13.37
N ASP A 427 18.85 5.62 -14.13
CA ASP A 427 19.90 6.63 -14.29
C ASP A 427 19.24 7.85 -14.94
N GLU A 428 18.92 8.84 -14.12
CA GLU A 428 18.56 10.19 -14.54
C GLU A 428 19.82 10.81 -15.17
N GLY A 429 20.09 10.50 -16.40
CA GLY A 429 21.17 11.17 -17.08
C GLY A 429 21.88 10.34 -18.13
N GLY A 430 21.39 10.45 -19.34
CA GLY A 430 22.13 10.15 -20.54
C GLY A 430 22.22 8.66 -20.90
N GLN A 431 21.85 8.34 -22.11
CA GLN A 431 22.09 7.03 -22.69
C GLN A 431 23.59 6.74 -22.65
N LEU A 432 24.02 5.93 -21.68
CA LEU A 432 25.35 5.33 -21.70
C LEU A 432 25.50 4.48 -22.98
N ALA A 433 26.59 4.63 -23.68
CA ALA A 433 26.84 3.81 -24.83
C ALA A 433 26.80 2.32 -24.43
N ARG A 434 25.98 1.53 -25.12
CA ARG A 434 25.84 0.08 -24.85
C ARG A 434 27.03 -0.74 -25.36
N LYS A 435 27.90 -0.14 -26.11
CA LYS A 435 29.13 -0.77 -26.66
C LYS A 435 30.35 -0.03 -26.12
N PRO A 436 31.44 -0.75 -25.79
CA PRO A 436 32.68 -0.13 -25.37
C PRO A 436 33.17 0.84 -26.44
N LEU A 437 33.75 1.95 -25.99
CA LEU A 437 34.41 2.90 -26.88
C LEU A 437 35.70 2.26 -27.40
N PRO A 438 36.08 2.53 -28.66
CA PRO A 438 37.39 2.14 -29.15
C PRO A 438 38.50 2.83 -28.33
N GLU A 439 39.72 2.35 -28.46
CA GLU A 439 40.86 3.06 -27.88
C GLU A 439 41.07 4.40 -28.61
N LEU A 440 40.69 5.48 -27.92
CA LEU A 440 40.78 6.85 -28.40
C LEU A 440 41.82 7.61 -27.59
N LYS A 441 42.56 8.48 -28.30
CA LYS A 441 43.54 9.43 -27.71
C LYS A 441 43.19 10.86 -28.11
N GLU A 442 43.60 11.79 -27.28
CA GLU A 442 43.50 13.22 -27.61
C GLU A 442 44.32 13.51 -28.88
N GLY A 443 43.72 14.21 -29.81
CA GLY A 443 44.30 14.51 -31.12
C GLY A 443 43.92 13.54 -32.22
N ASP A 444 43.31 12.36 -31.90
CA ASP A 444 42.83 11.44 -32.91
C ASP A 444 41.76 12.05 -33.80
N SER A 445 41.80 11.67 -35.09
CA SER A 445 40.78 12.10 -36.06
C SER A 445 39.65 11.08 -36.16
N ALA A 446 38.44 11.59 -36.32
CA ALA A 446 37.25 10.77 -36.57
C ALA A 446 36.39 11.38 -37.70
N SER A 447 35.70 10.56 -38.43
CA SER A 447 34.77 10.97 -39.49
C SER A 447 33.36 10.61 -39.13
N ALA A 448 32.38 11.48 -39.40
CA ALA A 448 30.97 11.20 -39.20
C ALA A 448 30.49 10.24 -40.30
N LYS A 449 30.09 9.05 -39.91
CA LYS A 449 29.44 8.07 -40.77
C LYS A 449 27.96 8.37 -40.94
N LYS A 450 27.33 8.84 -39.89
CA LYS A 450 25.88 9.17 -39.86
C LYS A 450 25.63 10.23 -38.83
N LEU A 451 24.83 11.22 -39.21
CA LEU A 451 24.24 12.18 -38.31
C LEU A 451 22.72 11.86 -38.19
N THR A 452 22.19 11.88 -36.98
CA THR A 452 20.76 11.57 -36.74
C THR A 452 20.19 12.63 -35.82
N LYS A 453 19.21 13.36 -36.35
CA LYS A 453 18.43 14.33 -35.53
C LYS A 453 17.13 13.70 -35.08
N GLU A 454 16.69 14.00 -33.86
CA GLU A 454 15.46 13.54 -33.28
C GLU A 454 14.76 14.69 -32.54
N GLN A 455 13.55 15.05 -33.00
CA GLN A 455 12.70 16.00 -32.31
C GLN A 455 12.16 15.41 -31.02
N LYS A 456 12.23 16.14 -29.93
CA LYS A 456 11.70 15.79 -28.61
C LYS A 456 10.90 16.97 -28.06
N PHE A 457 10.02 16.64 -27.12
CA PHE A 457 9.31 17.63 -26.32
C PHE A 457 9.50 17.31 -24.86
N THR A 458 9.67 18.34 -24.04
CA THR A 458 9.68 18.17 -22.59
C THR A 458 8.38 17.49 -22.15
N GLN A 459 8.45 16.65 -21.14
CA GLN A 459 7.32 15.88 -20.65
C GLN A 459 6.79 16.46 -19.34
N PRO A 460 5.45 16.47 -19.11
CA PRO A 460 4.92 16.90 -17.84
C PRO A 460 5.43 16.00 -16.70
N PRO A 461 5.41 16.51 -15.45
CA PRO A 461 5.77 15.66 -14.31
C PRO A 461 4.89 14.42 -14.26
N SER A 462 5.49 13.27 -14.00
CA SER A 462 4.74 12.00 -13.94
C SER A 462 3.71 12.01 -12.82
N ARG A 463 2.53 11.44 -13.09
CA ARG A 463 1.55 11.16 -12.05
C ARG A 463 2.15 10.29 -10.96
N TYR A 464 1.68 10.47 -9.74
CA TYR A 464 2.09 9.61 -8.63
C TYR A 464 1.67 8.16 -8.88
N THR A 465 2.54 7.23 -8.50
CA THR A 465 2.19 5.85 -8.18
C THR A 465 1.98 5.73 -6.68
N GLU A 466 1.44 4.60 -6.18
CA GLU A 466 1.38 4.37 -4.73
C GLU A 466 2.76 4.53 -4.05
N ALA A 467 3.82 4.06 -4.70
CA ALA A 467 5.20 4.17 -4.22
C ALA A 467 5.71 5.61 -4.17
N THR A 468 5.55 6.36 -5.27
CA THR A 468 6.05 7.75 -5.35
C THR A 468 5.22 8.71 -4.51
N LEU A 469 3.94 8.42 -4.26
CA LEU A 469 3.13 9.20 -3.32
C LEU A 469 3.62 8.98 -1.87
N ILE A 470 3.90 7.73 -1.47
CA ILE A 470 4.49 7.45 -0.14
C ILE A 470 5.82 8.17 0.03
N ARG A 471 6.68 8.12 -0.99
CA ARG A 471 7.96 8.84 -0.98
C ARG A 471 7.76 10.34 -0.79
N ALA A 472 6.85 10.94 -1.55
CA ALA A 472 6.57 12.38 -1.45
C ALA A 472 5.95 12.77 -0.09
N MET A 473 5.10 11.90 0.49
CA MET A 473 4.58 12.09 1.84
C MET A 473 5.70 12.06 2.89
N GLU A 474 6.58 11.05 2.82
CA GLU A 474 7.73 10.91 3.72
C GLU A 474 8.69 12.11 3.62
N GLU A 475 9.05 12.53 2.41
CA GLU A 475 9.94 13.66 2.16
C GLU A 475 9.38 14.98 2.73
N LYS A 476 8.05 15.11 2.78
CA LYS A 476 7.34 16.28 3.31
C LYS A 476 6.91 16.14 4.78
N GLY A 477 7.27 15.05 5.46
CA GLY A 477 6.91 14.80 6.86
C GLY A 477 5.43 14.45 7.09
N ILE A 478 4.68 14.09 6.05
CA ILE A 478 3.25 13.81 6.09
C ILE A 478 3.00 12.33 6.36
N GLY A 479 2.41 12.03 7.52
CA GLY A 479 2.18 10.65 7.98
C GLY A 479 3.42 10.02 8.61
N ARG A 480 3.25 8.80 9.09
CA ARG A 480 4.29 8.01 9.78
C ARG A 480 4.20 6.54 9.32
N PRO A 481 5.13 5.65 9.67
CA PRO A 481 5.13 4.24 9.24
C PRO A 481 3.79 3.52 9.39
N SER A 482 3.01 3.81 10.41
CA SER A 482 1.69 3.23 10.66
C SER A 482 0.59 3.75 9.72
N THR A 483 0.73 4.94 9.12
CA THR A 483 -0.34 5.63 8.39
C THR A 483 -0.21 5.61 6.87
N TYR A 484 0.97 5.38 6.27
CA TYR A 484 1.14 5.42 4.82
C TYR A 484 0.19 4.47 4.07
N ALA A 485 0.21 3.18 4.39
CA ALA A 485 -0.63 2.19 3.72
C ALA A 485 -2.14 2.38 3.99
N PRO A 486 -2.60 2.69 5.22
CA PRO A 486 -3.98 3.07 5.49
C PRO A 486 -4.45 4.28 4.68
N THR A 487 -3.66 5.35 4.61
CA THR A 487 -4.00 6.58 3.87
C THR A 487 -4.25 6.28 2.39
N ILE A 488 -3.31 5.59 1.71
CA ILE A 488 -3.48 5.19 0.31
C ILE A 488 -4.74 4.35 0.12
N THR A 489 -4.99 3.40 1.04
CA THR A 489 -6.18 2.56 0.97
C THR A 489 -7.46 3.39 1.11
N THR A 490 -7.46 4.38 2.01
CA THR A 490 -8.61 5.23 2.32
C THR A 490 -8.97 6.14 1.14
N ILE A 491 -8.00 6.87 0.55
CA ILE A 491 -8.27 7.76 -0.58
C ILE A 491 -8.77 7.02 -1.82
N LEU A 492 -8.32 5.78 -2.02
CA LEU A 492 -8.82 4.90 -3.08
C LEU A 492 -10.23 4.36 -2.77
N SER A 493 -10.52 3.97 -1.52
CA SER A 493 -11.80 3.41 -1.12
C SER A 493 -12.94 4.44 -1.10
N HIS A 494 -12.64 5.71 -0.83
CA HIS A 494 -13.59 6.82 -0.90
C HIS A 494 -13.73 7.39 -2.32
N GLU A 495 -13.04 6.81 -3.30
CA GLU A 495 -13.08 7.24 -4.70
C GLU A 495 -12.61 8.69 -4.91
N TYR A 496 -11.78 9.24 -3.99
CA TYR A 496 -11.14 10.55 -4.22
C TYR A 496 -10.07 10.46 -5.28
N VAL A 497 -9.40 9.31 -5.33
CA VAL A 497 -8.36 8.95 -6.27
C VAL A 497 -8.69 7.60 -6.89
N VAL A 498 -8.41 7.42 -8.17
CA VAL A 498 -8.52 6.14 -8.88
C VAL A 498 -7.15 5.69 -9.39
N LYS A 499 -7.00 4.39 -9.54
CA LYS A 499 -5.79 3.79 -10.08
C LYS A 499 -5.97 3.46 -11.55
N GLU A 500 -5.20 4.12 -12.41
CA GLU A 500 -5.12 3.85 -13.85
C GLU A 500 -3.77 3.19 -14.17
N GLY A 501 -3.79 1.89 -14.42
CA GLY A 501 -2.55 1.10 -14.52
C GLY A 501 -1.75 1.14 -13.22
N LYS A 502 -0.58 1.75 -13.23
CA LYS A 502 0.26 1.97 -12.03
C LYS A 502 0.10 3.37 -11.42
N TYR A 503 -0.57 4.30 -12.11
CA TYR A 503 -0.67 5.70 -11.73
C TYR A 503 -1.94 6.01 -10.93
N LEU A 504 -1.86 7.03 -10.09
CA LEU A 504 -2.95 7.59 -9.32
C LEU A 504 -3.45 8.85 -10.03
N ARG A 505 -4.76 8.94 -10.26
CA ARG A 505 -5.42 10.10 -10.84
C ARG A 505 -6.55 10.57 -9.90
N PRO A 506 -6.71 11.88 -9.69
CA PRO A 506 -7.85 12.38 -8.94
C PRO A 506 -9.15 12.14 -9.73
N THR A 507 -10.25 11.95 -9.01
CA THR A 507 -11.60 11.95 -9.59
C THR A 507 -12.18 13.36 -9.51
N SER A 508 -13.25 13.64 -10.25
CA SER A 508 -14.00 14.89 -10.10
C SER A 508 -14.49 15.09 -8.65
N LEU A 509 -14.80 14.00 -7.96
CA LEU A 509 -15.13 14.04 -6.52
C LEU A 509 -13.95 14.47 -5.68
N GLY A 510 -12.76 13.89 -5.91
CA GLY A 510 -11.53 14.26 -5.21
C GLY A 510 -11.17 15.73 -5.42
N GLU A 511 -11.28 16.23 -6.65
CA GLU A 511 -11.02 17.64 -6.98
C GLU A 511 -12.00 18.57 -6.26
N VAL A 512 -13.31 18.26 -6.26
CA VAL A 512 -14.34 19.05 -5.57
C VAL A 512 -14.15 19.06 -4.07
N VAL A 513 -13.85 17.90 -3.45
CA VAL A 513 -13.59 17.82 -2.02
C VAL A 513 -12.34 18.59 -1.65
N THR A 514 -11.26 18.43 -2.42
CA THR A 514 -10.00 19.16 -2.19
C THR A 514 -10.21 20.67 -2.33
N GLY A 515 -10.89 21.12 -3.38
CA GLY A 515 -11.17 22.55 -3.59
C GLY A 515 -12.00 23.14 -2.44
N LEU A 516 -13.01 22.43 -1.94
CA LEU A 516 -13.77 22.84 -0.76
C LEU A 516 -12.88 22.95 0.48
N MET A 517 -12.00 21.97 0.69
CA MET A 517 -11.08 21.97 1.83
C MET A 517 -10.03 23.09 1.71
N GLU A 518 -9.49 23.34 0.53
CA GLU A 518 -8.56 24.45 0.28
C GLU A 518 -9.19 25.83 0.55
N GLU A 519 -10.47 25.99 0.21
CA GLU A 519 -11.20 27.25 0.39
C GLU A 519 -11.63 27.50 1.83
N ARG A 520 -12.04 26.47 2.55
CA ARG A 520 -12.71 26.59 3.87
C ARG A 520 -11.87 26.12 5.04
N PHE A 521 -10.91 25.25 4.84
CA PHE A 521 -10.06 24.63 5.85
C PHE A 521 -8.61 24.58 5.35
N PRO A 522 -8.03 25.75 5.00
CA PRO A 522 -6.70 25.79 4.38
C PRO A 522 -5.64 25.11 5.23
N ASP A 523 -5.69 25.27 6.56
CA ASP A 523 -4.73 24.66 7.48
C ASP A 523 -4.80 23.13 7.47
N ILE A 524 -6.01 22.54 7.44
CA ILE A 524 -6.18 21.08 7.47
C ILE A 524 -5.58 20.39 6.25
N VAL A 525 -5.51 21.09 5.11
CA VAL A 525 -4.95 20.56 3.87
C VAL A 525 -3.57 21.15 3.55
N ASP A 526 -3.04 22.03 4.40
CA ASP A 526 -1.68 22.53 4.25
C ASP A 526 -0.64 21.46 4.59
N LEU A 527 0.35 21.29 3.70
CA LEU A 527 1.36 20.26 3.84
C LEU A 527 2.28 20.51 5.04
N LYS A 528 2.70 21.78 5.23
CA LYS A 528 3.60 22.18 6.32
C LYS A 528 2.89 22.11 7.67
N PHE A 529 1.61 22.53 7.71
CA PHE A 529 0.80 22.42 8.91
C PHE A 529 0.65 20.96 9.35
N THR A 530 0.29 20.07 8.41
CA THR A 530 0.16 18.64 8.71
C THR A 530 1.49 18.03 9.17
N ALA A 531 2.63 18.43 8.57
CA ALA A 531 3.94 17.97 9.03
C ALA A 531 4.22 18.43 10.48
N ARG A 532 4.01 19.73 10.79
CA ARG A 532 4.14 20.24 12.17
C ARG A 532 3.24 19.51 13.17
N MET A 533 2.02 19.13 12.74
CA MET A 533 1.12 18.35 13.58
C MET A 533 1.65 16.94 13.87
N GLU A 534 2.28 16.28 12.87
CA GLU A 534 2.94 15.00 13.08
C GLU A 534 4.18 15.12 13.98
N ASP A 535 4.96 16.20 13.82
CA ASP A 535 6.12 16.48 14.66
C ASP A 535 5.69 16.77 16.12
N GLY A 536 4.60 17.53 16.33
CA GLY A 536 4.03 17.75 17.65
C GLY A 536 3.55 16.48 18.36
N LEU A 537 3.06 15.48 17.62
CA LEU A 537 2.76 14.16 18.18
C LEU A 537 4.03 13.38 18.56
N ASP A 538 5.12 13.57 17.82
CA ASP A 538 6.42 12.98 18.17
C ASP A 538 7.07 13.71 19.38
N ASP A 539 6.78 15.00 19.59
CA ASP A 539 7.22 15.75 20.78
C ASP A 539 6.46 15.31 22.05
N ILE A 540 5.16 14.96 21.91
CA ILE A 540 4.41 14.32 23.02
C ILE A 540 5.03 12.98 23.37
N GLU A 541 5.39 12.16 22.38
CA GLU A 541 6.03 10.85 22.57
C GLU A 541 7.36 10.94 23.35
N LYS A 542 8.07 12.07 23.26
CA LYS A 542 9.32 12.35 23.99
C LYS A 542 9.09 12.97 25.37
N GLY A 543 7.84 13.25 25.75
CA GLY A 543 7.50 13.98 26.96
C GLY A 543 7.81 15.48 26.92
N GLU A 544 8.08 16.03 25.74
CA GLU A 544 8.45 17.45 25.55
C GLU A 544 7.21 18.38 25.48
N LYS A 545 6.01 17.81 25.19
CA LYS A 545 4.75 18.55 25.05
C LYS A 545 3.58 17.83 25.70
N SER A 546 2.69 18.61 26.36
CA SER A 546 1.42 18.09 26.89
C SER A 546 0.44 17.81 25.75
N TRP A 547 -0.18 16.63 25.74
CA TRP A 547 -1.19 16.26 24.75
C TRP A 547 -2.45 17.11 24.84
N LYS A 548 -2.84 17.56 26.03
CA LYS A 548 -4.02 18.44 26.24
C LYS A 548 -3.77 19.84 25.69
N GLU A 549 -2.60 20.42 25.96
CA GLU A 549 -2.21 21.71 25.39
C GLU A 549 -2.14 21.64 23.86
N TYR A 550 -1.52 20.59 23.33
CA TYR A 550 -1.45 20.37 21.90
C TYR A 550 -2.83 20.29 21.22
N LEU A 551 -3.81 19.59 21.82
CA LEU A 551 -5.17 19.51 21.29
C LEU A 551 -5.92 20.84 21.42
N SER A 552 -5.72 21.58 22.52
CA SER A 552 -6.31 22.90 22.74
C SER A 552 -5.82 23.93 21.72
N ASP A 553 -4.51 23.96 21.47
CA ASP A 553 -3.90 24.84 20.46
C ASP A 553 -4.48 24.59 19.06
N PHE A 554 -4.70 23.32 18.72
CA PHE A 554 -5.31 22.93 17.44
C PHE A 554 -6.80 23.32 17.38
N TYR A 555 -7.56 22.98 18.42
CA TYR A 555 -9.03 23.03 18.38
C TYR A 555 -9.58 24.45 18.25
N GLY A 556 -8.98 25.44 18.90
CA GLY A 556 -9.46 26.84 18.86
C GLY A 556 -9.48 27.43 17.44
N GLY A 557 -8.43 27.19 16.66
CA GLY A 557 -8.38 27.59 15.26
C GLY A 557 -9.38 26.80 14.39
N PHE A 558 -9.38 25.48 14.55
CA PHE A 558 -10.23 24.58 13.80
C PHE A 558 -11.74 24.84 14.02
N GLU A 559 -12.18 25.08 15.26
CA GLU A 559 -13.56 25.39 15.58
C GLU A 559 -14.02 26.69 14.89
N THR A 560 -13.16 27.71 14.88
CA THR A 560 -13.42 28.98 14.22
C THR A 560 -13.60 28.81 12.71
N GLU A 561 -12.73 28.05 12.05
CA GLU A 561 -12.85 27.72 10.63
C GLU A 561 -14.13 26.93 10.35
N LEU A 562 -14.47 25.94 11.20
CA LEU A 562 -15.67 25.12 11.07
C LEU A 562 -16.95 25.96 11.13
N LYS A 563 -17.11 26.81 12.16
CA LYS A 563 -18.25 27.71 12.32
C LYS A 563 -18.39 28.67 11.13
N SER A 564 -17.26 29.21 10.66
CA SER A 564 -17.23 30.08 9.48
C SER A 564 -17.68 29.35 8.21
N ALA A 565 -17.15 28.13 8.00
CA ALA A 565 -17.49 27.31 6.85
C ALA A 565 -18.97 26.88 6.85
N GLU A 566 -19.52 26.49 8.00
CA GLU A 566 -20.95 26.13 8.13
C GLU A 566 -21.86 27.30 7.76
N LYS A 567 -21.56 28.50 8.26
CA LYS A 567 -22.32 29.73 7.96
C LYS A 567 -22.20 30.12 6.50
N ALA A 568 -21.00 30.13 5.94
CA ALA A 568 -20.74 30.53 4.55
C ALA A 568 -21.42 29.58 3.54
N MET A 569 -21.59 28.32 3.88
CA MET A 569 -22.20 27.32 3.02
C MET A 569 -23.69 27.05 3.35
N GLU A 570 -24.33 27.87 4.18
CA GLU A 570 -25.73 27.66 4.53
C GLU A 570 -26.61 27.69 3.25
N GLY A 571 -27.54 26.74 3.12
CA GLY A 571 -28.40 26.61 1.94
C GLY A 571 -27.72 26.13 0.65
N GLN A 572 -26.40 26.05 0.58
CA GLN A 572 -25.68 25.65 -0.61
C GLN A 572 -25.45 24.13 -0.67
N ARG A 573 -25.49 23.58 -1.87
CA ARG A 573 -25.11 22.19 -2.14
C ARG A 573 -24.20 22.14 -3.37
N ILE A 574 -23.04 21.56 -3.22
CA ILE A 574 -22.04 21.47 -4.26
C ILE A 574 -22.33 20.22 -5.11
N LYS A 575 -22.49 20.43 -6.41
CA LYS A 575 -22.65 19.35 -7.38
C LYS A 575 -21.27 18.90 -7.84
N VAL A 576 -21.00 17.61 -7.74
CA VAL A 576 -19.81 17.01 -8.35
C VAL A 576 -20.04 16.89 -9.84
N PRO A 577 -19.17 17.43 -10.72
CA PRO A 577 -19.27 17.23 -12.15
C PRO A 577 -19.23 15.74 -12.49
N ASP A 578 -20.10 15.35 -13.40
CA ASP A 578 -20.10 13.98 -13.89
C ASP A 578 -18.87 13.75 -14.79
N GLU A 579 -18.17 12.65 -14.60
CA GLU A 579 -17.08 12.23 -15.47
C GLU A 579 -17.68 11.71 -16.79
N VAL A 580 -17.35 12.37 -17.89
CA VAL A 580 -17.89 12.05 -19.23
C VAL A 580 -17.14 10.86 -19.81
N SER A 581 -17.89 9.91 -20.38
CA SER A 581 -17.38 8.75 -21.10
C SER A 581 -17.31 9.02 -22.60
N GLU A 582 -16.53 8.25 -23.34
CA GLU A 582 -16.54 8.25 -24.80
C GLU A 582 -17.78 7.55 -25.39
N GLU A 583 -18.49 6.77 -24.57
CA GLU A 583 -19.68 6.04 -25.00
C GLU A 583 -20.85 6.98 -25.21
N ILE A 584 -21.61 6.76 -26.31
CA ILE A 584 -22.76 7.55 -26.69
C ILE A 584 -24.05 6.85 -26.28
N CYS A 585 -25.00 7.60 -25.75
CA CYS A 585 -26.34 7.10 -25.44
C CYS A 585 -27.09 6.68 -26.70
N PRO A 586 -27.52 5.43 -26.86
CA PRO A 586 -28.23 4.97 -28.05
C PRO A 586 -29.61 5.59 -28.19
N ASN A 587 -30.19 6.14 -27.10
CA ASN A 587 -31.53 6.71 -27.12
C ASN A 587 -31.57 8.20 -27.53
N CYS A 588 -30.53 8.98 -27.18
CA CYS A 588 -30.57 10.44 -27.37
C CYS A 588 -29.24 11.03 -27.88
N GLY A 589 -28.22 10.22 -28.19
CA GLY A 589 -26.97 10.70 -28.80
C GLY A 589 -26.02 11.48 -27.86
N ARG A 590 -26.36 11.69 -26.58
CA ARG A 590 -25.51 12.38 -25.63
C ARG A 590 -24.40 11.44 -25.17
N LYS A 591 -23.18 11.93 -24.87
CA LYS A 591 -22.13 11.15 -24.22
C LYS A 591 -22.61 10.71 -22.87
N LEU A 592 -22.38 9.42 -22.53
CA LEU A 592 -22.73 8.86 -21.24
C LEU A 592 -21.77 9.37 -20.15
N VAL A 593 -22.25 9.37 -18.92
CA VAL A 593 -21.45 9.79 -17.75
C VAL A 593 -21.33 8.66 -16.73
N TYR A 594 -20.21 8.62 -16.04
CA TYR A 594 -20.00 7.66 -14.96
C TYR A 594 -20.79 8.06 -13.72
N LYS A 595 -21.62 7.17 -13.23
CA LYS A 595 -22.38 7.31 -11.98
C LYS A 595 -22.02 6.19 -11.03
N SER A 596 -22.02 6.48 -9.72
CA SER A 596 -21.84 5.47 -8.67
C SER A 596 -23.20 5.01 -8.15
N GLY A 597 -23.45 3.70 -8.14
CA GLY A 597 -24.65 3.08 -7.63
C GLY A 597 -24.36 2.05 -6.54
N ARG A 598 -25.41 1.45 -5.97
CA ARG A 598 -25.32 0.43 -4.91
C ARG A 598 -24.43 -0.78 -5.30
N PHE A 599 -24.33 -1.06 -6.60
CA PHE A 599 -23.59 -2.20 -7.13
C PHE A 599 -22.27 -1.82 -7.81
N GLY A 600 -21.78 -0.59 -7.61
CA GLY A 600 -20.58 -0.06 -8.22
C GLY A 600 -20.86 1.03 -9.25
N ARG A 601 -19.80 1.43 -10.00
CA ARG A 601 -19.91 2.44 -11.07
C ARG A 601 -20.63 1.86 -12.29
N PHE A 602 -21.42 2.71 -12.95
CA PHE A 602 -22.12 2.40 -14.18
C PHE A 602 -22.16 3.64 -15.08
N LEU A 603 -22.46 3.46 -16.36
CA LEU A 603 -22.68 4.55 -17.31
C LEU A 603 -24.17 4.90 -17.33
N ALA A 604 -24.48 6.19 -17.27
CA ALA A 604 -25.83 6.71 -17.33
C ALA A 604 -25.93 7.88 -18.33
N CYS A 605 -27.07 8.04 -18.91
CA CYS A 605 -27.33 9.22 -19.75
C CYS A 605 -27.49 10.46 -18.85
N PRO A 606 -26.80 11.59 -19.14
CA PRO A 606 -26.97 12.84 -18.41
C PRO A 606 -28.33 13.50 -18.63
N GLY A 607 -29.11 13.03 -19.60
CA GLY A 607 -30.44 13.53 -19.93
C GLY A 607 -31.56 13.03 -19.00
N PHE A 608 -31.25 12.44 -17.86
CA PHE A 608 -32.29 12.06 -16.87
C PHE A 608 -33.01 13.32 -16.33
N PRO A 609 -34.35 13.33 -16.18
CA PRO A 609 -35.27 12.19 -16.32
C PRO A 609 -35.77 11.90 -17.75
N GLU A 610 -35.54 12.77 -18.74
CA GLU A 610 -36.02 12.62 -20.13
C GLU A 610 -35.47 11.37 -20.80
N CYS A 611 -34.22 11.01 -20.49
CA CYS A 611 -33.57 9.78 -20.96
C CYS A 611 -33.00 9.00 -19.78
N SER A 612 -33.60 7.87 -19.45
CA SER A 612 -33.21 7.02 -18.31
C SER A 612 -32.23 5.90 -18.69
N PHE A 613 -31.56 6.00 -19.84
CA PHE A 613 -30.65 4.96 -20.31
C PHE A 613 -29.46 4.80 -19.36
N THR A 614 -29.20 3.56 -18.98
CA THR A 614 -28.03 3.18 -18.17
C THR A 614 -27.42 1.88 -18.69
N MET A 615 -26.10 1.75 -18.60
CA MET A 615 -25.40 0.51 -18.93
C MET A 615 -24.27 0.24 -17.94
N PRO A 616 -23.97 -1.05 -17.67
CA PRO A 616 -22.82 -1.42 -16.84
C PRO A 616 -21.52 -1.07 -17.57
N ILE A 617 -20.48 -0.74 -16.82
CA ILE A 617 -19.13 -0.57 -17.37
C ILE A 617 -18.65 -1.93 -17.86
N VAL A 618 -18.38 -2.03 -19.14
CA VAL A 618 -17.95 -3.26 -19.80
C VAL A 618 -16.44 -3.23 -19.96
N VAL A 619 -15.76 -4.22 -19.38
CA VAL A 619 -14.35 -4.45 -19.62
C VAL A 619 -14.22 -5.61 -20.59
N GLU A 620 -13.85 -5.29 -21.83
CA GLU A 620 -13.59 -6.29 -22.86
C GLU A 620 -12.28 -7.03 -22.56
N MET A 621 -12.30 -8.34 -22.71
CA MET A 621 -11.17 -9.20 -22.54
C MET A 621 -10.59 -9.62 -23.89
N PRO A 622 -9.28 -9.88 -23.97
CA PRO A 622 -8.69 -10.41 -25.19
C PRO A 622 -9.27 -11.79 -25.52
N GLY A 623 -9.37 -12.10 -26.81
CA GLY A 623 -9.91 -13.34 -27.32
C GLY A 623 -11.42 -13.29 -27.59
N LYS A 624 -11.95 -14.37 -28.17
CA LYS A 624 -13.36 -14.51 -28.59
C LYS A 624 -14.03 -15.65 -27.86
N CYS A 625 -15.35 -15.59 -27.76
CA CYS A 625 -16.17 -16.66 -27.21
C CYS A 625 -15.98 -17.96 -28.01
N PRO A 626 -15.59 -19.07 -27.37
CA PRO A 626 -15.33 -20.33 -28.07
C PRO A 626 -16.57 -20.94 -28.71
N ALA A 627 -17.76 -20.54 -28.30
CA ALA A 627 -19.02 -21.09 -28.82
C ALA A 627 -19.63 -20.27 -29.95
N CYS A 628 -19.49 -18.92 -29.95
CA CYS A 628 -20.19 -18.06 -30.91
C CYS A 628 -19.31 -16.97 -31.52
N GLY A 629 -18.02 -16.91 -31.19
CA GLY A 629 -17.08 -15.89 -31.68
C GLY A 629 -17.32 -14.47 -31.18
N GLY A 630 -18.32 -14.23 -30.31
CA GLY A 630 -18.60 -12.92 -29.71
C GLY A 630 -17.53 -12.48 -28.73
N ARG A 631 -17.57 -11.22 -28.29
CA ARG A 631 -16.62 -10.66 -27.33
C ARG A 631 -16.74 -11.32 -25.96
N LEU A 632 -15.62 -11.44 -25.27
CA LEU A 632 -15.55 -11.88 -23.88
C LEU A 632 -15.46 -10.70 -22.95
N LEU A 633 -16.32 -10.64 -21.95
CA LEU A 633 -16.44 -9.56 -20.99
C LEU A 633 -16.07 -9.99 -19.59
N LYS A 634 -15.30 -9.16 -18.89
CA LYS A 634 -15.07 -9.32 -17.47
C LYS A 634 -16.29 -8.85 -16.70
N ARG A 635 -16.79 -9.69 -15.79
CA ARG A 635 -17.96 -9.40 -14.95
C ARG A 635 -17.67 -9.72 -13.49
N THR A 636 -18.45 -9.16 -12.59
CA THR A 636 -18.39 -9.43 -11.16
C THR A 636 -19.70 -10.06 -10.69
N SER A 637 -19.62 -11.17 -9.96
CA SER A 637 -20.76 -11.84 -9.36
C SER A 637 -21.33 -11.04 -8.19
N LYS A 638 -22.55 -11.39 -7.72
CA LYS A 638 -23.18 -10.79 -6.52
C LYS A 638 -22.31 -10.89 -5.26
N ASN A 639 -21.44 -11.89 -5.20
CA ASN A 639 -20.52 -12.14 -4.08
C ASN A 639 -19.14 -11.50 -4.28
N GLY A 640 -18.97 -10.62 -5.26
CA GLY A 640 -17.70 -9.91 -5.52
C GLY A 640 -16.64 -10.71 -6.31
N TYR A 641 -16.92 -11.92 -6.77
CA TYR A 641 -15.98 -12.73 -7.54
C TYR A 641 -15.97 -12.33 -9.02
N THR A 642 -14.78 -12.18 -9.60
CA THR A 642 -14.63 -11.91 -11.04
C THR A 642 -14.82 -13.18 -11.86
N TYR A 643 -15.62 -13.10 -12.92
CA TYR A 643 -15.79 -14.13 -13.94
C TYR A 643 -15.81 -13.52 -15.33
N TYR A 644 -15.69 -14.34 -16.36
CA TYR A 644 -15.65 -13.93 -17.75
C TYR A 644 -16.80 -14.56 -18.51
N ALA A 645 -17.53 -13.78 -19.29
CA ALA A 645 -18.73 -14.25 -19.99
C ALA A 645 -18.84 -13.68 -21.39
N CYS A 646 -19.53 -14.38 -22.27
CA CYS A 646 -19.86 -13.89 -23.59
C CYS A 646 -20.79 -12.66 -23.52
N GLU A 647 -20.56 -11.67 -24.42
CA GLU A 647 -21.41 -10.48 -24.52
C GLU A 647 -22.87 -10.81 -24.83
N ARG A 648 -23.11 -11.87 -25.63
CA ARG A 648 -24.46 -12.31 -26.02
C ARG A 648 -25.26 -12.93 -24.87
N GLY A 649 -24.66 -13.16 -23.73
CA GLY A 649 -25.34 -13.68 -22.54
C GLY A 649 -26.12 -14.95 -22.84
N ARG A 650 -27.46 -14.91 -22.67
CA ARG A 650 -28.35 -16.06 -22.90
C ARG A 650 -28.52 -16.46 -24.38
N ASP A 651 -28.24 -15.52 -25.30
CA ASP A 651 -28.33 -15.78 -26.74
C ASP A 651 -27.07 -16.48 -27.28
N CYS A 652 -26.07 -16.69 -26.45
CA CYS A 652 -24.91 -17.51 -26.76
C CYS A 652 -25.32 -18.98 -26.77
N PRO A 653 -24.95 -19.77 -27.82
CA PRO A 653 -25.38 -21.16 -27.94
C PRO A 653 -24.74 -22.12 -26.92
N TRP A 654 -23.78 -21.64 -26.15
CA TRP A 654 -23.11 -22.47 -25.16
C TRP A 654 -24.03 -22.87 -24.02
N ARG A 655 -23.95 -24.16 -23.65
CA ARG A 655 -24.66 -24.74 -22.50
C ARG A 655 -23.67 -25.52 -21.64
N GLY A 656 -23.80 -25.40 -20.33
CA GLY A 656 -22.97 -26.10 -19.36
C GLY A 656 -23.75 -26.42 -18.09
N THR A 657 -23.11 -27.11 -17.18
CA THR A 657 -23.71 -27.47 -15.89
C THR A 657 -22.80 -26.94 -14.77
N SER A 658 -23.38 -26.27 -13.78
CA SER A 658 -22.65 -25.81 -12.59
C SER A 658 -22.35 -26.99 -11.65
N SER A 659 -21.43 -26.78 -10.70
CA SER A 659 -21.04 -27.80 -9.71
C SER A 659 -22.19 -28.25 -8.80
N ASP A 660 -23.28 -27.50 -8.72
CA ASP A 660 -24.53 -27.81 -8.00
C ASP A 660 -25.64 -28.36 -8.91
N GLY A 661 -25.31 -28.77 -10.15
CA GLY A 661 -26.20 -29.40 -11.08
C GLY A 661 -27.15 -28.47 -11.85
N ARG A 662 -27.02 -27.16 -11.71
CA ARG A 662 -27.87 -26.19 -12.44
C ARG A 662 -27.36 -25.97 -13.85
N GLU A 663 -28.28 -25.85 -14.80
CA GLU A 663 -27.93 -25.46 -16.17
C GLU A 663 -27.41 -24.03 -16.25
N ILE A 664 -26.30 -23.86 -16.94
CA ILE A 664 -25.71 -22.54 -17.27
C ILE A 664 -26.00 -22.26 -18.74
N ILE A 665 -26.75 -21.19 -19.00
CA ILE A 665 -27.08 -20.71 -20.33
C ILE A 665 -26.15 -19.58 -20.72
N GLY A 666 -25.42 -19.75 -21.84
CA GLY A 666 -24.42 -18.79 -22.31
C GLY A 666 -23.03 -18.99 -21.70
N PHE A 667 -22.00 -18.78 -22.50
CA PHE A 667 -20.62 -19.04 -22.09
C PHE A 667 -20.18 -18.17 -20.91
N MET A 668 -19.75 -18.82 -19.85
CA MET A 668 -19.08 -18.19 -18.71
C MET A 668 -17.98 -19.08 -18.15
N THR A 669 -16.92 -18.46 -17.64
CA THR A 669 -15.78 -19.15 -17.01
C THR A 669 -15.13 -18.30 -15.93
N TRP A 670 -14.46 -18.95 -14.98
CA TRP A 670 -13.59 -18.32 -13.99
C TRP A 670 -12.14 -18.15 -14.49
N ASP A 671 -11.80 -18.81 -15.59
CA ASP A 671 -10.49 -18.75 -16.21
C ASP A 671 -10.36 -17.49 -17.07
N VAL A 672 -9.20 -16.85 -17.00
CA VAL A 672 -8.93 -15.56 -17.68
C VAL A 672 -8.66 -15.81 -19.17
N PRO A 673 -9.42 -15.19 -20.09
CA PRO A 673 -9.12 -15.25 -21.52
C PRO A 673 -7.76 -14.62 -21.82
N THR A 674 -6.99 -15.21 -22.74
CA THR A 674 -5.67 -14.72 -23.17
C THR A 674 -5.76 -14.17 -24.60
N LYS A 675 -4.67 -13.51 -25.03
CA LYS A 675 -4.50 -13.07 -26.43
C LYS A 675 -4.18 -14.23 -27.38
N ASP A 676 -3.73 -15.36 -26.81
CA ASP A 676 -3.23 -16.50 -27.56
C ASP A 676 -4.40 -17.38 -28.01
N ASN A 677 -4.32 -17.86 -29.24
CA ASN A 677 -5.21 -18.88 -29.74
C ASN A 677 -4.54 -20.27 -29.68
N CYS A 678 -5.35 -21.29 -29.50
CA CYS A 678 -4.88 -22.67 -29.51
C CYS A 678 -4.30 -23.03 -30.90
N PRO A 679 -3.06 -23.54 -30.98
CA PRO A 679 -2.45 -23.87 -32.27
C PRO A 679 -3.19 -24.99 -33.01
N GLU A 680 -3.90 -25.88 -32.28
CA GLU A 680 -4.59 -27.03 -32.88
C GLU A 680 -6.03 -26.69 -33.32
N CYS A 681 -6.81 -25.94 -32.54
CA CYS A 681 -8.20 -25.65 -32.86
C CYS A 681 -8.53 -24.18 -33.14
N GLY A 682 -7.55 -23.28 -33.05
CA GLY A 682 -7.71 -21.86 -33.31
C GLY A 682 -8.55 -21.08 -32.29
N GLN A 683 -9.15 -21.72 -31.28
CA GLN A 683 -9.96 -21.06 -30.27
C GLN A 683 -9.10 -20.33 -29.22
N THR A 684 -9.69 -19.31 -28.60
CA THR A 684 -9.07 -18.57 -27.49
C THR A 684 -8.56 -19.49 -26.41
N MET A 685 -7.30 -19.32 -26.00
CA MET A 685 -6.74 -19.99 -24.84
C MET A 685 -7.07 -19.25 -23.56
N PHE A 686 -7.13 -19.99 -22.47
CA PHE A 686 -7.44 -19.46 -21.15
C PHE A 686 -6.31 -19.74 -20.17
N ARG A 687 -6.19 -18.94 -19.13
CA ARG A 687 -5.28 -19.20 -18.03
C ARG A 687 -6.04 -19.17 -16.72
N ARG A 688 -5.57 -19.89 -15.73
CA ARG A 688 -6.17 -19.88 -14.40
C ARG A 688 -6.22 -18.49 -13.81
N SER A 689 -7.35 -18.12 -13.19
CA SER A 689 -7.45 -16.91 -12.40
C SER A 689 -6.60 -17.07 -11.12
N GLY A 690 -5.66 -16.15 -10.87
CA GLY A 690 -4.77 -16.19 -9.71
C GLY A 690 -3.48 -15.40 -9.97
N ARG A 691 -2.72 -15.10 -8.90
CA ARG A 691 -1.45 -14.39 -9.00
C ARG A 691 -0.35 -15.38 -9.46
N GLY A 692 0.14 -15.21 -10.66
CA GLY A 692 1.24 -15.97 -11.25
C GLY A 692 1.09 -16.17 -12.75
N ARG A 693 2.21 -16.43 -13.47
CA ARG A 693 2.19 -16.86 -14.87
C ARG A 693 1.79 -18.33 -14.94
N SER A 694 0.48 -18.63 -14.91
CA SER A 694 0.01 -19.97 -15.27
C SER A 694 0.11 -20.15 -16.77
N LYS A 695 0.49 -21.36 -17.22
CA LYS A 695 0.46 -21.70 -18.65
C LYS A 695 -0.97 -21.57 -19.17
N SER A 696 -1.09 -21.04 -20.39
CA SER A 696 -2.37 -21.02 -21.11
C SER A 696 -2.78 -22.44 -21.51
N PHE A 697 -4.06 -22.73 -21.50
CA PHE A 697 -4.64 -24.04 -21.86
C PHE A 697 -5.89 -23.87 -22.72
N CYS A 698 -6.21 -24.90 -23.48
CA CYS A 698 -7.40 -24.98 -24.30
C CYS A 698 -8.56 -25.57 -23.49
N ILE A 699 -9.78 -24.99 -23.65
CA ILE A 699 -11.01 -25.45 -22.99
C ILE A 699 -11.97 -26.16 -23.95
N ASN A 700 -11.60 -26.34 -25.20
CA ASN A 700 -12.38 -27.07 -26.18
C ASN A 700 -12.21 -28.59 -25.98
N GLU A 701 -13.24 -29.27 -25.51
CA GLU A 701 -13.23 -30.70 -25.20
C GLU A 701 -12.90 -31.60 -26.38
N LYS A 702 -13.10 -31.11 -27.62
CA LYS A 702 -12.80 -31.83 -28.86
C LYS A 702 -11.35 -31.60 -29.34
N CYS A 703 -10.56 -30.82 -28.62
CA CYS A 703 -9.19 -30.48 -29.01
C CYS A 703 -8.17 -31.38 -28.32
N PRO A 704 -7.13 -31.87 -29.01
CA PRO A 704 -6.05 -32.64 -28.39
C PRO A 704 -5.35 -31.90 -27.24
N MET A 705 -5.35 -30.55 -27.25
CA MET A 705 -4.78 -29.70 -26.20
C MET A 705 -5.78 -29.34 -25.09
N PHE A 706 -6.92 -30.01 -25.00
CA PHE A 706 -7.90 -29.79 -23.96
C PHE A 706 -7.36 -30.13 -22.58
N VAL A 707 -7.57 -29.23 -21.62
CA VAL A 707 -7.23 -29.47 -20.22
C VAL A 707 -8.50 -29.47 -19.38
N PRO A 708 -8.91 -30.64 -18.82
CA PRO A 708 -10.07 -30.76 -17.97
C PRO A 708 -9.98 -29.89 -16.71
N GLU A 709 -11.11 -29.49 -16.14
CA GLU A 709 -11.20 -28.53 -15.04
C GLU A 709 -10.43 -28.99 -13.78
N ASP A 710 -10.48 -30.29 -13.47
CA ASP A 710 -9.77 -30.92 -12.35
C ASP A 710 -8.24 -30.84 -12.52
N LYS A 711 -7.72 -30.86 -13.75
CA LYS A 711 -6.29 -30.75 -14.08
C LYS A 711 -5.81 -29.31 -14.24
N ARG A 712 -6.70 -28.31 -14.24
CA ARG A 712 -6.34 -26.88 -14.26
C ARG A 712 -5.74 -26.38 -12.93
N GLY A 713 -5.60 -27.29 -11.93
CA GLY A 713 -4.91 -27.01 -10.66
C GLY A 713 -5.75 -26.25 -9.64
N TYR A 714 -7.08 -26.38 -9.68
CA TYR A 714 -7.95 -25.94 -8.59
C TYR A 714 -7.80 -26.91 -7.40
N LYS A 715 -7.21 -26.47 -6.29
CA LYS A 715 -7.27 -27.25 -5.04
C LYS A 715 -8.70 -27.18 -4.52
N LYS A 716 -9.43 -28.31 -4.49
CA LYS A 716 -10.68 -28.40 -3.72
C LYS A 716 -10.35 -28.08 -2.27
N LYS A 717 -11.08 -27.12 -1.65
CA LYS A 717 -11.12 -27.02 -0.19
C LYS A 717 -11.60 -28.37 0.32
N PRO A 718 -10.93 -29.00 1.30
CA PRO A 718 -11.49 -30.18 1.95
C PRO A 718 -12.85 -29.79 2.54
N ALA A 719 -13.86 -30.60 2.30
CA ALA A 719 -15.14 -30.48 2.99
C ALA A 719 -14.86 -30.58 4.49
N ALA A 720 -15.45 -29.69 5.27
CA ALA A 720 -15.38 -29.75 6.72
C ALA A 720 -15.88 -31.12 7.15
N LYS A 721 -15.02 -31.94 7.74
CA LYS A 721 -15.44 -33.16 8.43
C LYS A 721 -16.18 -32.71 9.69
N SER A 722 -17.45 -33.04 9.79
CA SER A 722 -18.16 -33.11 11.05
C SER A 722 -17.52 -34.23 11.86
N ASP A 723 -17.02 -33.92 13.04
CA ASP A 723 -16.61 -34.91 14.03
C ASP A 723 -17.86 -35.65 14.54
N GLU A 724 -17.98 -36.90 14.13
CA GLU A 724 -18.76 -37.90 14.89
C GLU A 724 -17.78 -39.02 15.27
N ALA A 725 -17.58 -39.13 16.56
CA ALA A 725 -16.78 -40.15 17.20
C ALA A 725 -17.47 -41.50 17.15
N ALA A 726 -16.68 -42.52 16.88
CA ALA A 726 -17.05 -43.91 16.85
C ALA A 726 -17.56 -44.41 18.20
N GLN A 727 -18.63 -45.22 18.16
CA GLN A 727 -18.81 -46.38 19.03
C GLN A 727 -19.40 -47.54 18.21
N GLU A 728 -18.64 -48.61 18.17
CA GLU A 728 -19.03 -49.93 17.72
C GLU A 728 -20.07 -50.57 18.68
N GLY A 729 -21.00 -51.32 18.15
CA GLY A 729 -21.86 -52.19 18.93
C GLY A 729 -23.06 -52.74 18.17
N GLU A 730 -22.86 -53.94 17.60
CA GLU A 730 -23.73 -55.06 17.34
C GLU A 730 -25.17 -54.93 16.83
N ALA A 731 -25.43 -55.79 15.90
CA ALA A 731 -26.62 -56.08 15.13
C ALA A 731 -27.87 -56.53 15.94
N ALA A 732 -29.04 -56.16 15.46
CA ALA A 732 -30.23 -57.08 15.39
C ALA A 732 -31.30 -56.52 14.44
N GLU A 733 -31.80 -57.43 13.63
CA GLU A 733 -32.91 -57.31 12.66
C GLU A 733 -34.23 -56.85 13.29
N ALA A 734 -35.05 -56.11 12.55
CA ALA A 734 -36.45 -56.46 12.26
C ALA A 734 -37.14 -55.37 11.42
N GLN A 735 -37.88 -55.85 10.45
CA GLN A 735 -38.74 -55.16 9.48
C GLN A 735 -40.05 -54.64 10.08
N PRO A 736 -41.03 -54.20 9.26
CA PRO A 736 -41.45 -52.80 9.13
C PRO A 736 -42.94 -52.59 9.51
N ALA A 737 -43.42 -51.38 9.69
CA ALA A 737 -44.84 -51.02 9.56
C ALA A 737 -45.02 -49.52 9.30
N GLU A 738 -45.50 -49.21 8.15
CA GLU A 738 -46.78 -48.59 7.75
C GLU A 738 -47.15 -47.22 8.38
N ASP A 739 -47.13 -46.26 7.55
CA ASP A 739 -48.22 -45.45 6.96
C ASP A 739 -49.02 -44.47 7.84
N LYS A 740 -49.04 -43.28 7.34
CA LYS A 740 -50.08 -42.24 7.16
C LYS A 740 -50.11 -41.02 8.08
N PRO A 741 -50.81 -39.96 7.65
CA PRO A 741 -50.15 -38.74 7.17
C PRO A 741 -50.71 -37.43 7.83
N ALA A 742 -50.12 -36.30 7.44
CA ALA A 742 -50.68 -34.96 7.35
C ALA A 742 -51.16 -34.24 8.62
N GLU A 743 -50.68 -33.05 8.81
CA GLU A 743 -51.56 -31.88 8.71
C GLU A 743 -50.75 -30.55 8.60
N LYS A 744 -51.11 -29.81 7.56
CA LYS A 744 -50.79 -28.41 7.35
C LYS A 744 -51.48 -27.58 8.43
N LYS A 745 -50.75 -26.63 9.05
CA LYS A 745 -51.38 -25.42 9.59
C LYS A 745 -50.60 -24.20 9.12
N THR A 746 -51.20 -23.54 8.14
CA THR A 746 -51.09 -22.14 7.79
C THR A 746 -51.54 -21.27 8.96
N ALA A 747 -50.79 -20.27 9.31
CA ALA A 747 -51.31 -19.16 10.10
C ALA A 747 -50.84 -17.81 9.52
N ALA A 748 -51.82 -17.10 9.17
CA ALA A 748 -52.04 -15.90 8.48
C ALA A 748 -51.37 -14.66 9.11
N ARG A 749 -51.01 -13.75 8.24
CA ARG A 749 -50.85 -12.32 8.41
C ARG A 749 -52.01 -11.70 9.21
N LYS A 750 -51.68 -10.85 10.17
CA LYS A 750 -52.58 -9.74 10.59
C LYS A 750 -51.82 -8.43 10.56
N THR A 751 -52.19 -7.65 9.58
CA THR A 751 -52.12 -6.20 9.50
C THR A 751 -53.12 -5.61 10.50
N ALA A 752 -52.73 -4.61 11.26
CA ALA A 752 -53.67 -3.70 11.87
C ALA A 752 -53.16 -2.25 11.74
N ALA A 753 -54.02 -1.49 11.16
CA ALA A 753 -53.87 -0.08 10.85
C ALA A 753 -54.43 0.83 12.00
N LYS A 754 -53.77 1.93 12.16
CA LYS A 754 -54.23 3.32 12.31
C LYS A 754 -55.39 3.71 13.25
N LYS A 755 -55.01 4.69 14.12
CA LYS A 755 -55.50 6.07 14.24
C LYS A 755 -56.47 6.37 15.41
N PRO A 756 -56.73 7.66 15.70
CA PRO A 756 -55.87 8.69 16.32
C PRO A 756 -56.63 9.47 17.47
N ALA A 757 -55.96 10.53 17.98
CA ALA A 757 -56.53 11.71 18.67
C ALA A 757 -56.88 11.57 20.17
N ALA A 758 -56.62 12.52 21.02
CA ALA A 758 -57.12 13.88 20.97
C ALA A 758 -56.38 14.81 21.97
N LYS A 759 -56.37 16.05 21.60
CA LYS A 759 -56.03 17.26 22.36
C LYS A 759 -56.68 17.36 23.74
N LYS A 760 -55.92 17.93 24.70
CA LYS A 760 -56.52 18.93 25.63
C LYS A 760 -55.49 19.96 26.08
N THR A 761 -55.78 21.17 25.71
CA THR A 761 -55.31 22.48 26.13
C THR A 761 -55.72 22.79 27.57
N THR A 762 -54.88 23.52 28.29
CA THR A 762 -55.19 24.65 29.21
C THR A 762 -53.86 25.17 29.73
N ALA A 763 -53.43 26.32 29.42
CA ALA A 763 -53.75 27.70 29.67
C ALA A 763 -53.17 28.25 31.00
N LYS A 764 -52.25 29.23 30.80
CA LYS A 764 -52.07 30.51 31.48
C LYS A 764 -51.71 30.62 32.98
N LYS A 765 -50.55 31.29 33.22
CA LYS A 765 -50.49 32.67 33.84
C LYS A 765 -48.99 32.98 34.03
N THR A 766 -48.42 33.97 33.34
CA THR A 766 -48.21 35.42 33.65
C THR A 766 -47.81 35.79 35.04
N ALA A 767 -46.61 36.37 35.18
CA ALA A 767 -46.20 37.61 35.81
C ALA A 767 -44.70 37.66 35.84
N ALA A 768 -44.00 38.50 35.18
CA ALA A 768 -43.81 39.95 35.14
C ALA A 768 -43.00 40.50 36.34
N LYS A 769 -41.98 41.22 35.89
CA LYS A 769 -41.29 42.39 36.45
C LYS A 769 -39.89 42.17 37.02
N LYS A 770 -38.94 42.78 36.36
CA LYS A 770 -38.31 44.11 36.54
C LYS A 770 -37.19 44.03 37.59
N THR A 771 -36.06 44.58 37.49
CA THR A 771 -35.41 45.75 36.85
C THR A 771 -33.95 45.77 37.28
N GLU A 772 -33.12 46.33 36.41
CA GLU A 772 -32.02 47.31 36.68
C GLU A 772 -30.81 46.76 37.48
N ALA A 773 -29.63 47.08 37.23
CA ALA A 773 -28.81 47.94 36.33
C ALA A 773 -27.43 48.04 37.01
N GLU A 774 -26.40 48.28 36.20
CA GLU A 774 -25.13 48.96 36.50
C GLU A 774 -24.16 48.30 37.53
N GLU A 775 -23.07 47.78 37.11
CA GLU A 775 -21.77 48.45 36.86
C GLU A 775 -20.88 47.58 35.93
#